data_77e8d8084f26cc9e5af05f68fa1e7f6e
#
_entry.id   77e8d8084f26cc9e5af05f68fa1e7f6e
#
_cell.length_a   1.000
_cell.length_b   1.000
_cell.length_c   1.000
_cell.angle_alpha   90.00
_cell.angle_beta   90.00
_cell.angle_gamma   90.00
#
_symmetry.space_group_name_H-M   'P 1'
#
loop_
_entity.id
_entity.type
_entity.pdbx_description
1 polymer ?
#
loop_
_entity_poly.entity_id
_entity_poly.type
_entity_poly.pdbx_seq_one_letter_code
_entity_poly.pdbx_strand_id
1 'polypeptide(L)'
;MKLGFYPKLAADSIKKNKKLYLPYILTCCGISAMQYIMFYLSDYTENSGMTGGRIITTTLNYGIIIIVIFSIIFLNYSNSFLLRRRQKEFGIYNILGMSKKNIAHIYLWENIIIYLISTVSGITMGIAFSKLAELLLARLIKDNISYDFTLNKDLVLVCAAVSAFIFLLLFVRGIIALWKLNTLSLMKSENFGEKPPKANYLIAVIGVLMLCVAYYIALTTEKPLDALVMFFVAVILVVIGTYMIFIAGSVTMCKILQKNKKYYYQKDHFVAVSSMAYRMKRNGAGLASVCILITMVLVMMFGAGSLYIGAEDSLHTTYPRDFTFVMYAGGDQETANENFNVFCNDIDEFFINHNDNRKDIQKYTYAHYNMNVTDNVFDRGFDKPADKYAEVYFISLADYNKYCGENKVLEDNQVLINTIYTQYSYSNLIIGGESYVIREFVPTDDLFPNRDKAYLTPKIYIIANDINKIISGFDNEITHHTKFIYRFNSSLSQDKQCRMFNDLYNNMVANNNRGKYGSGTSWAIESLAFDRADFYGIYGGIFFLGIILSALFLVATVLIIYFKQIAEGYEDESRFTVMKKIGMTNREIQKNVNSQMKTVFILPLAFAILHLCFAAPIIMRMLTIFSVENTSLILITMAVIVAIFRVFYITVYKITSNVYYEIVSKSKI
;
A
#
# COMPACT_ATOMS: atom_id res chain seq x y z
N MET A 1 33.48 -34.87 -24.19
CA MET A 1 33.12 -34.87 -22.76
C MET A 1 31.81 -35.65 -22.60
N LYS A 2 31.74 -36.55 -21.58
CA LYS A 2 30.53 -37.35 -21.33
C LYS A 2 29.34 -36.46 -21.04
N LEU A 3 28.15 -36.72 -21.62
CA LEU A 3 26.92 -35.93 -21.51
C LEU A 3 26.50 -35.62 -20.06
N GLY A 4 26.92 -36.40 -19.05
CA GLY A 4 26.61 -36.21 -17.63
C GLY A 4 27.61 -35.36 -16.83
N PHE A 5 28.68 -34.84 -17.43
CA PHE A 5 29.75 -34.16 -16.68
C PHE A 5 29.31 -32.81 -16.11
N TYR A 6 28.69 -31.95 -16.92
CA TYR A 6 28.24 -30.60 -16.48
C TYR A 6 27.12 -30.65 -15.46
N PRO A 7 26.04 -31.47 -15.62
CA PRO A 7 25.00 -31.62 -14.60
C PRO A 7 25.54 -32.11 -13.26
N LYS A 8 26.44 -33.09 -13.27
CA LYS A 8 27.06 -33.62 -12.04
C LYS A 8 27.89 -32.55 -11.33
N LEU A 9 28.72 -31.82 -12.09
CA LEU A 9 29.55 -30.75 -11.53
C LEU A 9 28.70 -29.62 -10.94
N ALA A 10 27.56 -29.24 -11.59
CA ALA A 10 26.61 -28.28 -11.10
C ALA A 10 25.95 -28.75 -9.79
N ALA A 11 25.46 -29.99 -9.73
CA ALA A 11 24.85 -30.57 -8.54
C ALA A 11 25.82 -30.64 -7.36
N ASP A 12 27.08 -31.10 -7.61
CA ASP A 12 28.13 -31.15 -6.59
C ASP A 12 28.50 -29.77 -6.08
N SER A 13 28.48 -28.76 -6.94
CA SER A 13 28.70 -27.36 -6.58
C SER A 13 27.61 -26.82 -5.65
N ILE A 14 26.35 -27.06 -5.98
CA ILE A 14 25.19 -26.68 -5.13
C ILE A 14 25.31 -27.35 -3.76
N LYS A 15 25.64 -28.66 -3.74
CA LYS A 15 25.76 -29.45 -2.51
C LYS A 15 26.93 -28.98 -1.63
N LYS A 16 28.09 -28.67 -2.20
CA LYS A 16 29.25 -28.14 -1.46
C LYS A 16 28.99 -26.75 -0.88
N ASN A 17 28.29 -25.90 -1.62
CA ASN A 17 28.00 -24.53 -1.24
C ASN A 17 26.58 -24.35 -0.64
N LYS A 18 26.05 -25.40 0.01
CA LYS A 18 24.66 -25.40 0.53
C LYS A 18 24.31 -24.21 1.42
N LYS A 19 25.26 -23.66 2.18
CA LYS A 19 25.03 -22.46 3.01
C LYS A 19 24.66 -21.20 2.21
N LEU A 20 25.07 -21.13 0.92
CA LEU A 20 24.74 -20.04 0.01
C LEU A 20 23.52 -20.35 -0.85
N TYR A 21 23.42 -21.59 -1.35
CA TYR A 21 22.34 -21.99 -2.26
C TYR A 21 21.01 -22.25 -1.56
N LEU A 22 21.00 -22.84 -0.36
CA LEU A 22 19.77 -23.20 0.33
C LEU A 22 18.85 -22.00 0.62
N PRO A 23 19.33 -20.87 1.17
CA PRO A 23 18.48 -19.69 1.35
C PRO A 23 17.97 -19.12 0.03
N TYR A 24 18.78 -19.16 -1.03
CA TYR A 24 18.37 -18.73 -2.36
C TYR A 24 17.25 -19.61 -2.93
N ILE A 25 17.41 -20.93 -2.86
CA ILE A 25 16.39 -21.91 -3.32
C ILE A 25 15.10 -21.73 -2.50
N LEU A 26 15.18 -21.59 -1.18
CA LEU A 26 14.01 -21.36 -0.31
C LEU A 26 13.27 -20.07 -0.69
N THR A 27 14.01 -19.05 -1.06
CA THR A 27 13.37 -17.80 -1.53
C THR A 27 12.68 -17.96 -2.86
N CYS A 28 13.34 -18.61 -3.84
CA CYS A 28 12.71 -18.92 -5.11
C CYS A 28 11.45 -19.79 -4.94
N CYS A 29 11.51 -20.78 -4.02
CA CYS A 29 10.35 -21.58 -3.61
C CYS A 29 9.23 -20.73 -3.03
N GLY A 30 9.53 -19.84 -2.08
CA GLY A 30 8.54 -18.94 -1.46
C GLY A 30 7.87 -18.00 -2.47
N ILE A 31 8.66 -17.45 -3.40
CA ILE A 31 8.14 -16.61 -4.49
C ILE A 31 7.22 -17.41 -5.41
N SER A 32 7.63 -18.61 -5.84
CA SER A 32 6.79 -19.47 -6.69
C SER A 32 5.51 -19.92 -5.96
N ALA A 33 5.57 -20.17 -4.65
CA ALA A 33 4.38 -20.46 -3.84
C ALA A 33 3.43 -19.29 -3.78
N MET A 34 3.92 -18.06 -3.53
CA MET A 34 3.11 -16.85 -3.52
C MET A 34 2.49 -16.54 -4.89
N GLN A 35 3.23 -16.75 -5.98
CA GLN A 35 2.69 -16.61 -7.34
C GLN A 35 1.53 -17.59 -7.56
N TYR A 36 1.70 -18.87 -7.20
CA TYR A 36 0.63 -19.85 -7.32
C TYR A 36 -0.61 -19.49 -6.51
N ILE A 37 -0.44 -19.10 -5.24
CA ILE A 37 -1.54 -18.68 -4.37
C ILE A 37 -2.32 -17.52 -5.00
N MET A 38 -1.63 -16.52 -5.55
CA MET A 38 -2.30 -15.38 -6.17
C MET A 38 -3.03 -15.74 -7.47
N PHE A 39 -2.45 -16.58 -8.32
CA PHE A 39 -3.15 -17.10 -9.50
C PHE A 39 -4.38 -17.92 -9.12
N TYR A 40 -4.25 -18.80 -8.12
CA TYR A 40 -5.36 -19.60 -7.60
C TYR A 40 -6.50 -18.73 -7.07
N LEU A 41 -6.19 -17.72 -6.26
CA LEU A 41 -7.21 -16.84 -5.69
C LEU A 41 -7.89 -15.97 -6.74
N SER A 42 -7.16 -15.49 -7.75
CA SER A 42 -7.74 -14.75 -8.88
C SER A 42 -8.73 -15.60 -9.67
N ASP A 43 -8.36 -16.84 -10.01
CA ASP A 43 -9.23 -17.80 -10.70
C ASP A 43 -10.46 -18.18 -9.85
N TYR A 44 -10.25 -18.40 -8.54
CA TYR A 44 -11.32 -18.72 -7.61
C TYR A 44 -12.33 -17.57 -7.48
N THR A 45 -11.88 -16.34 -7.30
CA THR A 45 -12.78 -15.17 -7.15
C THR A 45 -13.54 -14.83 -8.44
N GLU A 46 -12.96 -15.13 -9.60
CA GLU A 46 -13.62 -14.96 -10.90
C GLU A 46 -14.76 -15.97 -11.12
N ASN A 47 -14.54 -17.23 -10.69
CA ASN A 47 -15.45 -18.34 -11.00
C ASN A 47 -16.43 -18.70 -9.87
N SER A 48 -16.21 -18.22 -8.64
CA SER A 48 -17.00 -18.62 -7.46
C SER A 48 -18.38 -17.96 -7.34
N GLY A 49 -18.71 -16.97 -8.17
CA GLY A 49 -19.95 -16.19 -8.02
C GLY A 49 -20.03 -15.38 -6.71
N MET A 50 -18.88 -15.17 -6.07
CA MET A 50 -18.73 -14.43 -4.80
C MET A 50 -19.18 -12.97 -4.99
N THR A 51 -19.91 -12.43 -4.01
CA THR A 51 -20.33 -11.03 -4.02
C THR A 51 -19.09 -10.13 -3.99
N GLY A 52 -19.02 -9.13 -4.89
CA GLY A 52 -17.81 -8.31 -5.05
C GLY A 52 -16.63 -9.01 -5.73
N GLY A 53 -16.80 -10.27 -6.20
CA GLY A 53 -15.74 -11.10 -6.77
C GLY A 53 -14.99 -10.41 -7.92
N ARG A 54 -15.68 -9.68 -8.80
CA ARG A 54 -15.06 -8.96 -9.91
C ARG A 54 -14.07 -7.89 -9.46
N ILE A 55 -14.38 -7.17 -8.39
CA ILE A 55 -13.50 -6.13 -7.82
C ILE A 55 -12.28 -6.79 -7.18
N ILE A 56 -12.50 -7.87 -6.42
CA ILE A 56 -11.44 -8.63 -5.76
C ILE A 56 -10.49 -9.22 -6.82
N THR A 57 -11.02 -9.86 -7.86
CA THR A 57 -10.22 -10.42 -8.98
C THR A 57 -9.37 -9.34 -9.63
N THR A 58 -9.92 -8.16 -9.89
CA THR A 58 -9.16 -7.02 -10.45
C THR A 58 -8.01 -6.61 -9.53
N THR A 59 -8.26 -6.51 -8.22
CA THR A 59 -7.25 -6.16 -7.21
C THR A 59 -6.15 -7.23 -7.14
N LEU A 60 -6.51 -8.52 -7.15
CA LEU A 60 -5.56 -9.63 -7.14
C LEU A 60 -4.71 -9.66 -8.43
N ASN A 61 -5.28 -9.33 -9.59
CA ASN A 61 -4.55 -9.26 -10.84
C ASN A 61 -3.48 -8.16 -10.82
N TYR A 62 -3.77 -6.98 -10.25
CA TYR A 62 -2.72 -5.98 -9.99
C TYR A 62 -1.64 -6.51 -9.06
N GLY A 63 -2.03 -7.25 -8.02
CA GLY A 63 -1.10 -7.92 -7.11
C GLY A 63 -0.17 -8.92 -7.82
N ILE A 64 -0.68 -9.72 -8.75
CA ILE A 64 0.10 -10.66 -9.56
C ILE A 64 1.18 -9.91 -10.34
N ILE A 65 0.82 -8.81 -11.01
CA ILE A 65 1.77 -7.98 -11.78
C ILE A 65 2.89 -7.47 -10.87
N ILE A 66 2.53 -6.94 -9.70
CA ILE A 66 3.51 -6.41 -8.72
C ILE A 66 4.45 -7.52 -8.24
N ILE A 67 3.93 -8.71 -7.91
CA ILE A 67 4.73 -9.86 -7.46
C ILE A 67 5.71 -10.31 -8.56
N VAL A 68 5.28 -10.37 -9.81
CA VAL A 68 6.14 -10.76 -10.94
C VAL A 68 7.28 -9.75 -11.13
N ILE A 69 6.96 -8.45 -11.18
CA ILE A 69 7.97 -7.38 -11.33
C ILE A 69 8.95 -7.41 -10.16
N PHE A 70 8.45 -7.50 -8.93
CA PHE A 70 9.29 -7.57 -7.75
C PHE A 70 10.19 -8.82 -7.77
N SER A 71 9.65 -9.97 -8.16
CA SER A 71 10.40 -11.23 -8.28
C SER A 71 11.56 -11.10 -9.24
N ILE A 72 11.35 -10.47 -10.40
CA ILE A 72 12.43 -10.22 -11.38
C ILE A 72 13.54 -9.36 -10.74
N ILE A 73 13.18 -8.25 -10.10
CA ILE A 73 14.14 -7.32 -9.49
C ILE A 73 14.90 -8.02 -8.36
N PHE A 74 14.18 -8.65 -7.45
CA PHE A 74 14.73 -9.24 -6.24
C PHE A 74 15.59 -10.49 -6.51
N LEU A 75 15.11 -11.40 -7.36
CA LEU A 75 15.88 -12.58 -7.73
C LEU A 75 17.13 -12.22 -8.55
N ASN A 76 17.07 -11.17 -9.38
CA ASN A 76 18.26 -10.62 -10.02
C ASN A 76 19.30 -10.10 -9.03
N TYR A 77 18.85 -9.39 -7.98
CA TYR A 77 19.74 -8.95 -6.91
C TYR A 77 20.40 -10.15 -6.19
N SER A 78 19.59 -11.12 -5.79
CA SER A 78 20.03 -12.31 -5.05
C SER A 78 20.97 -13.18 -5.89
N ASN A 79 20.64 -13.40 -7.16
CA ASN A 79 21.49 -14.13 -8.11
C ASN A 79 22.83 -13.43 -8.38
N SER A 80 22.82 -12.09 -8.46
CA SER A 80 24.05 -11.31 -8.61
C SER A 80 24.98 -11.46 -7.41
N PHE A 81 24.43 -11.57 -6.21
CA PHE A 81 25.19 -11.83 -5.00
C PHE A 81 25.78 -13.24 -5.02
N LEU A 82 24.99 -14.26 -5.38
CA LEU A 82 25.45 -15.64 -5.53
C LEU A 82 26.59 -15.74 -6.56
N LEU A 83 26.42 -15.13 -7.73
CA LEU A 83 27.43 -15.11 -8.79
C LEU A 83 28.74 -14.46 -8.33
N ARG A 84 28.74 -13.36 -7.61
CA ARG A 84 29.95 -12.70 -7.09
C ARG A 84 30.78 -13.64 -6.21
N ARG A 85 30.13 -14.47 -5.39
CA ARG A 85 30.82 -15.46 -4.55
C ARG A 85 31.42 -16.59 -5.38
N ARG A 86 30.74 -16.99 -6.45
CA ARG A 86 31.17 -18.04 -7.36
C ARG A 86 32.27 -17.61 -8.34
N GLN A 87 32.48 -16.30 -8.52
CA GLN A 87 33.50 -15.76 -9.42
C GLN A 87 34.89 -16.33 -9.16
N LYS A 88 35.26 -16.56 -7.89
CA LYS A 88 36.55 -17.19 -7.52
C LYS A 88 36.66 -18.62 -8.04
N GLU A 89 35.63 -19.42 -7.87
CA GLU A 89 35.60 -20.82 -8.36
C GLU A 89 35.64 -20.85 -9.88
N PHE A 90 34.90 -19.99 -10.56
CA PHE A 90 34.95 -19.84 -12.03
C PHE A 90 36.34 -19.37 -12.52
N GLY A 91 37.00 -18.52 -11.76
CA GLY A 91 38.39 -18.12 -12.02
C GLY A 91 39.33 -19.28 -11.96
N ILE A 92 39.24 -20.16 -10.95
CA ILE A 92 40.04 -21.36 -10.81
C ILE A 92 39.78 -22.34 -11.98
N TYR A 93 38.52 -22.56 -12.36
CA TYR A 93 38.19 -23.41 -13.53
C TYR A 93 38.80 -22.87 -14.82
N ASN A 94 38.82 -21.54 -15.00
CA ASN A 94 39.42 -20.93 -16.18
C ASN A 94 40.96 -21.11 -16.21
N ILE A 95 41.65 -21.02 -15.06
CA ILE A 95 43.10 -21.28 -14.93
C ILE A 95 43.42 -22.73 -15.20
N LEU A 96 42.54 -23.65 -14.79
CA LEU A 96 42.65 -25.08 -15.06
C LEU A 96 42.32 -25.44 -16.53
N GLY A 97 42.10 -24.43 -17.41
CA GLY A 97 41.93 -24.61 -18.84
C GLY A 97 40.49 -24.73 -19.31
N MET A 98 39.48 -24.50 -18.44
CA MET A 98 38.09 -24.48 -18.88
C MET A 98 37.77 -23.19 -19.61
N SER A 99 37.24 -23.28 -20.82
CA SER A 99 36.79 -22.13 -21.60
C SER A 99 35.57 -21.46 -20.95
N LYS A 100 35.35 -20.16 -21.21
CA LYS A 100 34.16 -19.45 -20.75
C LYS A 100 32.85 -20.10 -21.19
N LYS A 101 32.82 -20.76 -22.35
CA LYS A 101 31.66 -21.53 -22.83
C LYS A 101 31.36 -22.72 -21.92
N ASN A 102 32.39 -23.47 -21.47
CA ASN A 102 32.21 -24.59 -20.56
C ASN A 102 31.70 -24.15 -19.18
N ILE A 103 32.19 -23.02 -18.68
CA ILE A 103 31.69 -22.41 -17.42
C ILE A 103 30.22 -21.97 -17.58
N ALA A 104 29.85 -21.42 -18.74
CA ALA A 104 28.46 -21.07 -19.03
C ALA A 104 27.53 -22.32 -19.06
N HIS A 105 28.00 -23.47 -19.53
CA HIS A 105 27.26 -24.74 -19.45
C HIS A 105 27.05 -25.22 -18.00
N ILE A 106 28.04 -25.05 -17.13
CA ILE A 106 27.90 -25.39 -15.70
C ILE A 106 26.82 -24.48 -15.09
N TYR A 107 26.90 -23.15 -15.35
CA TYR A 107 25.93 -22.18 -14.85
C TYR A 107 24.50 -22.42 -15.40
N LEU A 108 24.36 -22.85 -16.66
CA LEU A 108 23.10 -23.29 -17.25
C LEU A 108 22.44 -24.41 -16.42
N TRP A 109 23.22 -25.48 -16.15
CA TRP A 109 22.72 -26.61 -15.38
C TRP A 109 22.41 -26.25 -13.93
N GLU A 110 23.19 -25.37 -13.30
CA GLU A 110 22.89 -24.84 -11.97
C GLU A 110 21.53 -24.14 -11.98
N ASN A 111 21.27 -23.26 -12.97
CA ASN A 111 19.98 -22.58 -13.10
C ASN A 111 18.80 -23.52 -13.33
N ILE A 112 18.99 -24.55 -14.21
CA ILE A 112 17.95 -25.55 -14.46
C ILE A 112 17.63 -26.36 -13.20
N ILE A 113 18.63 -26.81 -12.47
CA ILE A 113 18.44 -27.57 -11.22
C ILE A 113 17.71 -26.70 -10.18
N ILE A 114 18.11 -25.43 -10.00
CA ILE A 114 17.50 -24.53 -9.06
C ILE A 114 16.05 -24.21 -9.48
N TYR A 115 15.82 -23.95 -10.78
CA TYR A 115 14.47 -23.73 -11.32
C TYR A 115 13.56 -24.92 -11.02
N LEU A 116 13.97 -26.14 -11.35
CA LEU A 116 13.16 -27.35 -11.14
C LEU A 116 12.82 -27.54 -9.64
N ILE A 117 13.85 -27.49 -8.78
CA ILE A 117 13.66 -27.68 -7.34
C ILE A 117 12.76 -26.61 -6.77
N SER A 118 13.02 -25.33 -7.07
CA SER A 118 12.28 -24.22 -6.48
C SER A 118 10.85 -24.11 -7.02
N THR A 119 10.63 -24.37 -8.31
CA THR A 119 9.29 -24.29 -8.91
C THR A 119 8.42 -25.46 -8.47
N VAL A 120 8.93 -26.69 -8.50
CA VAL A 120 8.18 -27.88 -8.06
C VAL A 120 7.84 -27.78 -6.56
N SER A 121 8.82 -27.47 -5.70
CA SER A 121 8.58 -27.32 -4.26
C SER A 121 7.73 -26.10 -3.96
N GLY A 122 7.90 -25.00 -4.70
CA GLY A 122 7.11 -23.78 -4.54
C GLY A 122 5.64 -23.97 -4.90
N ILE A 123 5.36 -24.57 -6.06
CA ILE A 123 3.97 -24.87 -6.47
C ILE A 123 3.32 -25.86 -5.49
N THR A 124 4.03 -26.90 -5.04
CA THR A 124 3.49 -27.85 -4.05
C THR A 124 3.14 -27.14 -2.73
N MET A 125 4.02 -26.26 -2.24
CA MET A 125 3.71 -25.42 -1.08
C MET A 125 2.54 -24.46 -1.37
N GLY A 126 2.51 -23.86 -2.55
CA GLY A 126 1.43 -22.98 -2.98
C GLY A 126 0.08 -23.70 -2.97
N ILE A 127 0.00 -24.90 -3.51
CA ILE A 127 -1.20 -25.75 -3.46
C ILE A 127 -1.61 -26.06 -2.01
N ALA A 128 -0.65 -26.42 -1.14
CA ALA A 128 -0.94 -26.71 0.26
C ALA A 128 -1.48 -25.51 1.04
N PHE A 129 -0.97 -24.31 0.74
CA PHE A 129 -1.38 -23.07 1.42
C PHE A 129 -2.48 -22.28 0.69
N SER A 130 -2.85 -22.65 -0.55
CA SER A 130 -3.88 -21.92 -1.30
C SER A 130 -5.23 -21.92 -0.61
N LYS A 131 -5.64 -23.04 -0.03
CA LYS A 131 -6.90 -23.12 0.73
C LYS A 131 -6.86 -22.29 2.03
N LEU A 132 -5.73 -22.23 2.70
CA LEU A 132 -5.57 -21.35 3.86
C LEU A 132 -5.67 -19.87 3.46
N ALA A 133 -5.07 -19.50 2.32
CA ALA A 133 -5.13 -18.15 1.80
C ALA A 133 -6.57 -17.78 1.36
N GLU A 134 -7.30 -18.71 0.75
CA GLU A 134 -8.71 -18.55 0.40
C GLU A 134 -9.58 -18.32 1.66
N LEU A 135 -9.40 -19.16 2.70
CA LEU A 135 -10.11 -19.00 3.97
C LEU A 135 -9.80 -17.65 4.64
N LEU A 136 -8.54 -17.20 4.56
CA LEU A 136 -8.15 -15.89 5.07
C LEU A 136 -8.83 -14.78 4.28
N LEU A 137 -8.84 -14.86 2.95
CA LEU A 137 -9.50 -13.88 2.07
C LEU A 137 -11.00 -13.84 2.37
N ALA A 138 -11.69 -14.99 2.36
CA ALA A 138 -13.14 -15.09 2.65
C ALA A 138 -13.48 -14.47 4.01
N ARG A 139 -12.65 -14.71 5.03
CA ARG A 139 -12.85 -14.12 6.36
C ARG A 139 -12.66 -12.59 6.36
N LEU A 140 -11.71 -12.08 5.59
CA LEU A 140 -11.45 -10.63 5.49
C LEU A 140 -12.58 -9.91 4.75
N ILE A 141 -13.16 -10.53 3.73
CA ILE A 141 -14.28 -9.94 2.98
C ILE A 141 -15.65 -10.25 3.60
N LYS A 142 -15.68 -11.00 4.71
CA LYS A 142 -16.91 -11.40 5.42
C LYS A 142 -17.91 -12.18 4.54
N ASP A 143 -17.41 -12.97 3.60
CA ASP A 143 -18.23 -13.83 2.74
C ASP A 143 -18.28 -15.29 3.23
N ASN A 144 -19.23 -16.06 2.68
CA ASN A 144 -19.41 -17.45 2.98
C ASN A 144 -18.23 -18.31 2.51
N ILE A 145 -17.80 -19.24 3.35
CA ILE A 145 -16.66 -20.11 3.07
C ILE A 145 -17.14 -21.30 2.24
N SER A 146 -16.57 -21.48 1.05
CA SER A 146 -16.69 -22.73 0.28
C SER A 146 -15.62 -23.71 0.73
N TYR A 147 -16.01 -24.98 0.93
CA TYR A 147 -15.06 -26.04 1.31
C TYR A 147 -14.56 -26.86 0.12
N ASP A 148 -15.01 -26.55 -1.10
CA ASP A 148 -14.59 -27.25 -2.29
C ASP A 148 -13.14 -26.92 -2.64
N PHE A 149 -12.37 -27.93 -2.97
CA PHE A 149 -11.01 -27.79 -3.42
C PHE A 149 -10.89 -28.29 -4.86
N THR A 150 -10.60 -27.40 -5.78
CA THR A 150 -10.38 -27.71 -7.19
C THR A 150 -8.94 -27.45 -7.56
N LEU A 151 -8.28 -28.48 -8.09
CA LEU A 151 -6.91 -28.37 -8.59
C LEU A 151 -6.96 -28.07 -10.10
N ASN A 152 -6.74 -26.81 -10.46
CA ASN A 152 -6.68 -26.38 -11.85
C ASN A 152 -5.27 -26.60 -12.40
N LYS A 153 -5.13 -27.51 -13.38
CA LYS A 153 -3.83 -27.86 -14.02
C LYS A 153 -3.27 -26.69 -14.85
N ASP A 154 -4.12 -25.86 -15.40
CA ASP A 154 -3.69 -24.72 -16.22
C ASP A 154 -2.96 -23.68 -15.38
N LEU A 155 -3.39 -23.45 -14.12
CA LEU A 155 -2.69 -22.56 -13.20
C LEU A 155 -1.28 -23.05 -12.85
N VAL A 156 -1.10 -24.36 -12.71
CA VAL A 156 0.23 -24.95 -12.51
C VAL A 156 1.14 -24.66 -13.70
N LEU A 157 0.63 -24.82 -14.92
CA LEU A 157 1.39 -24.53 -16.14
C LEU A 157 1.72 -23.04 -16.27
N VAL A 158 0.76 -22.15 -16.01
CA VAL A 158 1.00 -20.71 -16.04
C VAL A 158 2.06 -20.29 -15.02
N CYS A 159 1.97 -20.78 -13.79
CA CYS A 159 2.96 -20.49 -12.74
C CYS A 159 4.36 -21.02 -13.12
N ALA A 160 4.45 -22.23 -13.67
CA ALA A 160 5.71 -22.79 -14.13
C ALA A 160 6.31 -21.98 -15.31
N ALA A 161 5.46 -21.52 -16.25
CA ALA A 161 5.90 -20.70 -17.37
C ALA A 161 6.41 -19.31 -16.93
N VAL A 162 5.71 -18.64 -16.01
CA VAL A 162 6.16 -17.35 -15.43
C VAL A 162 7.49 -17.54 -14.70
N SER A 163 7.62 -18.60 -13.88
CA SER A 163 8.88 -18.92 -13.20
C SER A 163 10.00 -19.20 -14.20
N ALA A 164 9.73 -19.95 -15.27
CA ALA A 164 10.71 -20.24 -16.34
C ALA A 164 11.18 -18.95 -17.01
N PHE A 165 10.28 -18.04 -17.31
CA PHE A 165 10.61 -16.71 -17.87
C PHE A 165 11.53 -15.92 -16.95
N ILE A 166 11.25 -15.88 -15.65
CA ILE A 166 12.10 -15.19 -14.66
C ILE A 166 13.48 -15.82 -14.64
N PHE A 167 13.58 -17.16 -14.57
CA PHE A 167 14.87 -17.88 -14.55
C PHE A 167 15.66 -17.71 -15.85
N LEU A 168 14.98 -17.58 -17.00
CA LEU A 168 15.62 -17.25 -18.27
C LEU A 168 16.27 -15.87 -18.24
N LEU A 169 15.59 -14.86 -17.70
CA LEU A 169 16.17 -13.52 -17.52
C LEU A 169 17.39 -13.55 -16.59
N LEU A 170 17.31 -14.29 -15.48
CA LEU A 170 18.44 -14.48 -14.55
C LEU A 170 19.65 -15.13 -15.24
N PHE A 171 19.40 -16.14 -16.05
CA PHE A 171 20.42 -16.85 -16.81
C PHE A 171 21.11 -15.91 -17.81
N VAL A 172 20.35 -15.22 -18.65
CA VAL A 172 20.89 -14.26 -19.64
C VAL A 172 21.79 -13.22 -18.97
N ARG A 173 21.31 -12.60 -17.88
CA ARG A 173 22.08 -11.62 -17.13
C ARG A 173 23.34 -12.23 -16.51
N GLY A 174 23.25 -13.45 -15.99
CA GLY A 174 24.39 -14.18 -15.42
C GLY A 174 25.45 -14.47 -16.44
N ILE A 175 25.07 -14.89 -17.65
CA ILE A 175 26.01 -15.10 -18.77
C ILE A 175 26.70 -13.78 -19.13
N ILE A 176 25.97 -12.67 -19.27
CA ILE A 176 26.60 -11.39 -19.58
C ILE A 176 27.61 -11.00 -18.49
N ALA A 177 27.30 -11.25 -17.21
CA ALA A 177 28.23 -11.03 -16.12
C ALA A 177 29.49 -11.92 -16.20
N LEU A 178 29.32 -13.22 -16.53
CA LEU A 178 30.42 -14.15 -16.69
C LEU A 178 31.35 -13.76 -17.84
N TRP A 179 30.83 -13.28 -18.97
CA TRP A 179 31.64 -12.86 -20.12
C TRP A 179 32.49 -11.63 -19.84
N LYS A 180 32.00 -10.74 -18.98
CA LYS A 180 32.73 -9.54 -18.53
C LYS A 180 33.79 -9.80 -17.46
N LEU A 181 33.87 -11.03 -16.93
CA LEU A 181 34.88 -11.39 -15.92
C LEU A 181 36.29 -11.44 -16.51
N ASN A 182 37.20 -10.73 -15.84
CA ASN A 182 38.64 -10.79 -16.12
C ASN A 182 39.32 -11.58 -14.98
N THR A 183 39.75 -12.82 -15.28
CA THR A 183 40.26 -13.77 -14.31
C THR A 183 41.52 -13.28 -13.58
N LEU A 184 42.42 -12.55 -14.29
CA LEU A 184 43.63 -11.96 -13.72
C LEU A 184 43.36 -10.87 -12.68
N SER A 185 42.30 -10.07 -12.86
CA SER A 185 41.93 -9.03 -11.91
C SER A 185 41.36 -9.60 -10.62
N LEU A 186 40.68 -10.77 -10.68
CA LEU A 186 40.08 -11.43 -9.51
C LEU A 186 41.15 -11.96 -8.56
N MET A 187 42.24 -12.55 -9.08
CA MET A 187 43.32 -13.02 -8.24
C MET A 187 44.18 -11.92 -7.64
N LYS A 188 44.36 -10.79 -8.37
CA LYS A 188 45.11 -9.64 -7.87
C LYS A 188 44.34 -8.87 -6.79
N SER A 189 43.03 -8.92 -6.77
CA SER A 189 42.22 -8.13 -5.82
C SER A 189 42.35 -8.56 -4.36
N GLU A 190 42.80 -9.76 -4.07
CA GLU A 190 43.02 -10.25 -2.68
C GLU A 190 44.27 -9.65 -2.01
N ASN A 191 45.29 -9.27 -2.79
CA ASN A 191 46.58 -8.77 -2.28
C ASN A 191 46.67 -7.24 -2.19
N PHE A 192 45.67 -6.49 -2.69
CA PHE A 192 45.61 -5.05 -2.55
C PHE A 192 44.82 -4.67 -1.28
N GLY A 193 45.47 -4.06 -0.30
CA GLY A 193 44.84 -3.49 0.86
C GLY A 193 43.70 -2.53 0.47
N GLU A 194 42.59 -2.56 1.18
CA GLU A 194 41.44 -1.67 0.92
C GLU A 194 41.87 -0.19 1.03
N LYS A 195 41.64 0.60 -0.02
CA LYS A 195 41.88 2.04 0.04
C LYS A 195 40.99 2.68 1.12
N PRO A 196 41.53 3.57 1.95
CA PRO A 196 40.76 4.21 3.00
C PRO A 196 39.51 4.91 2.46
N PRO A 197 38.35 4.83 3.16
CA PRO A 197 37.12 5.44 2.70
C PRO A 197 37.28 6.97 2.63
N LYS A 198 36.96 7.55 1.46
CA LYS A 198 36.87 9.00 1.29
C LYS A 198 35.45 9.44 1.60
N ALA A 199 35.29 10.42 2.49
CA ALA A 199 34.00 11.02 2.75
C ALA A 199 33.59 11.89 1.55
N ASN A 200 32.39 11.69 1.04
CA ASN A 200 31.81 12.58 0.03
C ASN A 200 30.71 13.42 0.69
N TYR A 201 31.13 14.56 1.24
CA TYR A 201 30.25 15.48 1.96
C TYR A 201 29.13 16.01 1.07
N LEU A 202 29.41 16.27 -0.22
CA LEU A 202 28.41 16.78 -1.15
C LEU A 202 27.23 15.81 -1.31
N ILE A 203 27.53 14.52 -1.58
CA ILE A 203 26.49 13.49 -1.73
C ILE A 203 25.72 13.31 -0.43
N ALA A 204 26.40 13.37 0.73
CA ALA A 204 25.74 13.27 2.02
C ALA A 204 24.74 14.43 2.26
N VAL A 205 25.16 15.67 1.95
CA VAL A 205 24.28 16.85 2.08
C VAL A 205 23.10 16.79 1.13
N ILE A 206 23.34 16.44 -0.15
CA ILE A 206 22.24 16.26 -1.13
C ILE A 206 21.25 15.20 -0.65
N GLY A 207 21.72 14.08 -0.10
CA GLY A 207 20.85 13.02 0.45
C GLY A 207 19.98 13.53 1.60
N VAL A 208 20.53 14.34 2.50
CA VAL A 208 19.74 14.96 3.60
C VAL A 208 18.73 15.94 3.03
N LEU A 209 19.12 16.80 2.09
CA LEU A 209 18.19 17.75 1.45
C LEU A 209 17.03 17.02 0.75
N MET A 210 17.31 15.94 0.03
CA MET A 210 16.26 15.14 -0.61
C MET A 210 15.27 14.57 0.41
N LEU A 211 15.73 14.05 1.55
CA LEU A 211 14.85 13.59 2.62
C LEU A 211 14.05 14.76 3.22
N CYS A 212 14.68 15.91 3.46
CA CYS A 212 13.96 17.08 3.99
C CYS A 212 12.86 17.54 3.03
N VAL A 213 13.11 17.57 1.72
CA VAL A 213 12.10 17.91 0.71
C VAL A 213 10.97 16.88 0.69
N ALA A 214 11.31 15.58 0.72
CA ALA A 214 10.30 14.51 0.75
C ALA A 214 9.39 14.61 1.99
N TYR A 215 9.97 14.86 3.16
CA TYR A 215 9.22 15.03 4.40
C TYR A 215 8.39 16.30 4.40
N TYR A 216 8.93 17.39 3.86
CA TYR A 216 8.18 18.63 3.68
C TYR A 216 6.95 18.41 2.81
N ILE A 217 7.09 17.76 1.65
CA ILE A 217 5.96 17.40 0.78
C ILE A 217 4.91 16.57 1.56
N ALA A 218 5.36 15.54 2.31
CA ALA A 218 4.46 14.68 3.05
C ALA A 218 3.68 15.39 4.17
N LEU A 219 4.25 16.45 4.76
CA LEU A 219 3.62 17.22 5.83
C LEU A 219 2.69 18.32 5.31
N THR A 220 3.06 18.98 4.18
CA THR A 220 2.36 20.18 3.67
C THR A 220 1.27 19.89 2.65
N THR A 221 1.22 18.69 2.06
CA THR A 221 0.16 18.34 1.12
C THR A 221 -1.17 18.18 1.85
N GLU A 222 -2.15 19.03 1.59
CA GLU A 222 -3.44 19.03 2.29
C GLU A 222 -4.55 18.31 1.54
N LYS A 223 -4.62 18.46 0.21
CA LYS A 223 -5.68 17.88 -0.61
C LYS A 223 -5.45 16.38 -0.85
N PRO A 224 -6.48 15.53 -0.66
CA PRO A 224 -6.35 14.06 -0.81
C PRO A 224 -5.87 13.60 -2.20
N LEU A 225 -6.32 14.23 -3.30
CA LEU A 225 -5.85 13.90 -4.67
C LEU A 225 -4.40 14.29 -4.89
N ASP A 226 -4.02 15.48 -4.43
CA ASP A 226 -2.62 15.92 -4.51
C ASP A 226 -1.74 14.99 -3.68
N ALA A 227 -2.26 14.50 -2.52
CA ALA A 227 -1.57 13.54 -1.68
C ALA A 227 -1.25 12.23 -2.43
N LEU A 228 -2.15 11.74 -3.28
CA LEU A 228 -1.93 10.53 -4.06
C LEU A 228 -0.75 10.70 -5.04
N VAL A 229 -0.67 11.82 -5.75
CA VAL A 229 0.43 12.09 -6.69
C VAL A 229 1.73 12.42 -5.94
N MET A 230 1.66 13.30 -4.93
CA MET A 230 2.82 13.74 -4.17
C MET A 230 3.43 12.63 -3.31
N PHE A 231 2.64 11.61 -2.92
CA PHE A 231 3.14 10.42 -2.26
C PHE A 231 4.18 9.69 -3.12
N PHE A 232 3.92 9.46 -4.41
CA PHE A 232 4.88 8.81 -5.29
C PHE A 232 6.16 9.65 -5.49
N VAL A 233 6.02 10.97 -5.60
CA VAL A 233 7.17 11.88 -5.68
C VAL A 233 8.01 11.79 -4.40
N ALA A 234 7.37 11.85 -3.23
CA ALA A 234 8.03 11.72 -1.94
C ALA A 234 8.73 10.36 -1.79
N VAL A 235 8.09 9.25 -2.20
CA VAL A 235 8.69 7.91 -2.17
C VAL A 235 9.98 7.86 -3.01
N ILE A 236 9.99 8.40 -4.23
CA ILE A 236 11.19 8.42 -5.08
C ILE A 236 12.31 9.21 -4.40
N LEU A 237 12.01 10.38 -3.84
CA LEU A 237 12.98 11.21 -3.11
C LEU A 237 13.52 10.49 -1.86
N VAL A 238 12.65 9.82 -1.09
CA VAL A 238 13.05 9.02 0.07
C VAL A 238 13.96 7.88 -0.34
N VAL A 239 13.66 7.15 -1.41
CA VAL A 239 14.50 6.05 -1.91
C VAL A 239 15.88 6.57 -2.28
N ILE A 240 15.98 7.60 -3.14
CA ILE A 240 17.26 8.15 -3.58
C ILE A 240 18.04 8.76 -2.40
N GLY A 241 17.38 9.56 -1.56
CA GLY A 241 17.98 10.19 -0.39
C GLY A 241 18.54 9.16 0.60
N THR A 242 17.77 8.06 0.84
CA THR A 242 18.19 6.96 1.72
C THR A 242 19.44 6.26 1.18
N TYR A 243 19.51 5.96 -0.13
CA TYR A 243 20.72 5.41 -0.73
C TYR A 243 21.92 6.34 -0.58
N MET A 244 21.74 7.64 -0.81
CA MET A 244 22.80 8.62 -0.67
C MET A 244 23.32 8.73 0.77
N ILE A 245 22.41 8.72 1.76
CA ILE A 245 22.77 8.79 3.19
C ILE A 245 23.49 7.51 3.63
N PHE A 246 23.00 6.32 3.25
CA PHE A 246 23.65 5.08 3.65
C PHE A 246 24.99 4.86 2.97
N ILE A 247 25.19 5.31 1.73
CA ILE A 247 26.46 5.13 0.99
C ILE A 247 27.48 6.20 1.40
N ALA A 248 27.10 7.48 1.38
CA ALA A 248 28.02 8.59 1.60
C ALA A 248 27.91 9.19 3.00
N GLY A 249 26.69 9.36 3.51
CA GLY A 249 26.45 9.96 4.83
C GLY A 249 27.00 9.14 5.96
N SER A 250 26.85 7.81 5.93
CA SER A 250 27.37 6.90 6.96
C SER A 250 28.91 6.94 7.05
N VAL A 251 29.60 6.99 5.92
CA VAL A 251 31.07 7.16 5.86
C VAL A 251 31.47 8.54 6.39
N THR A 252 30.72 9.58 5.99
CA THR A 252 30.93 10.96 6.44
C THR A 252 30.76 11.07 7.94
N MET A 253 29.72 10.46 8.53
CA MET A 253 29.48 10.43 9.96
C MET A 253 30.64 9.74 10.73
N CYS A 254 31.13 8.58 10.23
CA CYS A 254 32.28 7.92 10.81
C CYS A 254 33.53 8.81 10.77
N LYS A 255 33.74 9.58 9.71
CA LYS A 255 34.87 10.52 9.59
C LYS A 255 34.75 11.71 10.56
N ILE A 256 33.53 12.21 10.78
CA ILE A 256 33.28 13.26 11.78
C ILE A 256 33.57 12.73 13.18
N LEU A 257 33.11 11.51 13.51
CA LEU A 257 33.41 10.86 14.81
C LEU A 257 34.91 10.62 14.99
N GLN A 258 35.65 10.26 13.93
CA GLN A 258 37.11 10.14 13.97
C GLN A 258 37.82 11.45 14.28
N LYS A 259 37.29 12.62 13.86
CA LYS A 259 37.84 13.94 14.17
C LYS A 259 37.67 14.32 15.64
N ASN A 260 36.66 13.80 16.32
CA ASN A 260 36.48 14.02 17.76
C ASN A 260 37.41 13.10 18.54
N LYS A 261 38.61 13.59 18.85
CA LYS A 261 39.68 12.82 19.52
C LYS A 261 39.27 12.27 20.91
N LYS A 262 38.46 13.00 21.67
CA LYS A 262 37.97 12.56 23.01
C LYS A 262 37.04 11.34 22.89
N TYR A 263 36.23 11.26 21.84
CA TYR A 263 35.35 10.15 21.60
C TYR A 263 36.08 8.97 20.92
N TYR A 264 36.90 9.27 19.90
CA TYR A 264 37.53 8.26 19.06
C TYR A 264 38.57 7.42 19.79
N TYR A 265 39.42 8.02 20.65
CA TYR A 265 40.49 7.30 21.36
C TYR A 265 40.02 6.52 22.58
N GLN A 266 38.71 6.44 22.86
CA GLN A 266 38.21 5.52 23.88
C GLN A 266 38.33 4.08 23.39
N LYS A 267 38.75 3.17 24.31
CA LYS A 267 39.11 1.77 24.03
C LYS A 267 38.04 1.02 23.22
N ASP A 268 36.76 1.21 23.54
CA ASP A 268 35.62 0.56 22.87
C ASP A 268 35.25 1.22 21.53
N HIS A 269 35.54 2.53 21.36
CA HIS A 269 35.11 3.29 20.16
C HIS A 269 36.15 3.25 19.02
N PHE A 270 37.45 3.17 19.35
CA PHE A 270 38.50 3.19 18.33
C PHE A 270 38.37 2.08 17.28
N VAL A 271 38.23 0.84 17.72
CA VAL A 271 38.08 -0.32 16.84
C VAL A 271 36.71 -0.28 16.14
N ALA A 272 35.65 0.07 16.86
CA ALA A 272 34.30 0.11 16.33
C ALA A 272 34.15 1.15 15.21
N VAL A 273 34.55 2.41 15.43
CA VAL A 273 34.42 3.49 14.43
C VAL A 273 35.33 3.30 13.24
N SER A 274 36.57 2.78 13.45
CA SER A 274 37.50 2.51 12.36
C SER A 274 36.99 1.41 11.46
N SER A 275 36.57 0.27 12.03
CA SER A 275 36.05 -0.85 11.25
C SER A 275 34.73 -0.51 10.58
N MET A 276 33.87 0.29 11.23
CA MET A 276 32.58 0.72 10.71
C MET A 276 32.72 1.59 9.46
N ALA A 277 33.70 2.49 9.40
CA ALA A 277 33.95 3.33 8.24
C ALA A 277 34.23 2.51 6.97
N TYR A 278 35.02 1.45 7.05
CA TYR A 278 35.28 0.53 5.95
C TYR A 278 34.05 -0.30 5.59
N ARG A 279 33.34 -0.79 6.60
CA ARG A 279 32.08 -1.54 6.41
C ARG A 279 31.01 -0.70 5.71
N MET A 280 30.79 0.55 6.15
CA MET A 280 29.78 1.43 5.56
C MET A 280 30.08 1.76 4.10
N LYS A 281 31.35 1.99 3.73
CA LYS A 281 31.74 2.19 2.34
C LYS A 281 31.33 1.02 1.44
N ARG A 282 31.50 -0.22 1.93
CA ARG A 282 31.25 -1.41 1.16
C ARG A 282 29.78 -1.84 1.18
N ASN A 283 29.11 -1.62 2.28
CA ASN A 283 27.80 -2.18 2.57
C ASN A 283 26.66 -1.15 2.62
N GLY A 284 26.95 0.14 2.42
CA GLY A 284 25.95 1.21 2.49
C GLY A 284 24.72 0.96 1.60
N ALA A 285 24.95 0.53 0.35
CA ALA A 285 23.84 0.22 -0.58
C ALA A 285 22.97 -0.96 -0.09
N GLY A 286 23.57 -2.01 0.48
CA GLY A 286 22.79 -3.12 1.04
C GLY A 286 21.98 -2.73 2.26
N LEU A 287 22.51 -1.85 3.14
CA LEU A 287 21.77 -1.32 4.27
C LEU A 287 20.63 -0.40 3.84
N ALA A 288 20.84 0.42 2.81
CA ALA A 288 19.78 1.24 2.19
C ALA A 288 18.66 0.36 1.65
N SER A 289 18.99 -0.73 0.91
CA SER A 289 17.99 -1.67 0.40
C SER A 289 17.18 -2.30 1.53
N VAL A 290 17.82 -2.71 2.62
CA VAL A 290 17.14 -3.26 3.81
C VAL A 290 16.22 -2.20 4.43
N CYS A 291 16.69 -0.95 4.60
CA CYS A 291 15.88 0.14 5.12
C CYS A 291 14.63 0.38 4.27
N ILE A 292 14.79 0.46 2.94
CA ILE A 292 13.68 0.69 2.02
C ILE A 292 12.67 -0.46 2.06
N LEU A 293 13.13 -1.72 2.05
CA LEU A 293 12.23 -2.87 2.14
C LEU A 293 11.45 -2.90 3.46
N ILE A 294 12.10 -2.59 4.59
CA ILE A 294 11.42 -2.44 5.89
C ILE A 294 10.37 -1.33 5.82
N THR A 295 10.74 -0.17 5.25
CA THR A 295 9.82 0.95 5.08
C THR A 295 8.62 0.55 4.22
N MET A 296 8.83 -0.18 3.12
CA MET A 296 7.76 -0.69 2.26
C MET A 296 6.80 -1.60 3.01
N VAL A 297 7.32 -2.55 3.82
CA VAL A 297 6.47 -3.42 4.67
C VAL A 297 5.66 -2.58 5.65
N LEU A 298 6.29 -1.65 6.36
CA LEU A 298 5.62 -0.83 7.37
C LEU A 298 4.55 0.08 6.77
N VAL A 299 4.87 0.78 5.67
CA VAL A 299 3.96 1.70 4.97
C VAL A 299 2.77 0.92 4.37
N MET A 300 3.03 -0.22 3.75
CA MET A 300 1.99 -1.04 3.11
C MET A 300 1.04 -1.63 4.16
N MET A 301 1.57 -2.22 5.23
CA MET A 301 0.74 -2.73 6.33
C MET A 301 -0.02 -1.61 7.04
N PHE A 302 0.60 -0.44 7.21
CA PHE A 302 -0.05 0.72 7.82
C PHE A 302 -1.20 1.23 6.95
N GLY A 303 -0.98 1.48 5.66
CA GLY A 303 -2.03 1.96 4.75
C GLY A 303 -3.17 0.96 4.59
N ALA A 304 -2.86 -0.29 4.20
CA ALA A 304 -3.86 -1.33 3.98
C ALA A 304 -4.55 -1.77 5.29
N GLY A 305 -3.81 -1.84 6.40
CA GLY A 305 -4.36 -2.18 7.71
C GLY A 305 -5.29 -1.10 8.25
N SER A 306 -4.92 0.19 8.13
CA SER A 306 -5.77 1.31 8.53
C SER A 306 -7.04 1.38 7.69
N LEU A 307 -6.93 1.11 6.38
CA LEU A 307 -8.08 1.03 5.50
C LEU A 307 -9.07 -0.06 5.96
N TYR A 308 -8.58 -1.26 6.23
CA TYR A 308 -9.41 -2.39 6.64
C TYR A 308 -10.04 -2.21 8.04
N ILE A 309 -9.25 -1.72 9.01
CA ILE A 309 -9.74 -1.49 10.38
C ILE A 309 -10.75 -0.34 10.40
N GLY A 310 -10.56 0.69 9.55
CA GLY A 310 -11.50 1.79 9.39
C GLY A 310 -12.71 1.48 8.50
N ALA A 311 -12.81 0.26 7.93
CA ALA A 311 -13.86 -0.09 6.97
C ALA A 311 -15.28 0.04 7.55
N GLU A 312 -15.50 -0.35 8.81
CA GLU A 312 -16.82 -0.26 9.43
C GLU A 312 -17.23 1.21 9.68
N ASP A 313 -16.31 2.04 10.19
CA ASP A 313 -16.55 3.48 10.38
C ASP A 313 -16.84 4.15 9.03
N SER A 314 -16.07 3.79 7.99
CA SER A 314 -16.25 4.29 6.63
C SER A 314 -17.58 3.84 6.01
N LEU A 315 -18.00 2.59 6.26
CA LEU A 315 -19.27 2.07 5.78
C LEU A 315 -20.46 2.88 6.35
N HIS A 316 -20.48 3.09 7.68
CA HIS A 316 -21.53 3.89 8.33
C HIS A 316 -21.47 5.38 7.95
N THR A 317 -20.30 5.88 7.64
CA THR A 317 -20.14 7.25 7.11
C THR A 317 -20.70 7.38 5.70
N THR A 318 -20.49 6.36 4.86
CA THR A 318 -20.98 6.33 3.47
C THR A 318 -22.48 6.04 3.40
N TYR A 319 -22.96 5.12 4.25
CA TYR A 319 -24.35 4.71 4.34
C TYR A 319 -24.91 5.04 5.75
N PRO A 320 -25.35 6.28 6.00
CA PRO A 320 -25.80 6.71 7.33
C PRO A 320 -27.14 6.08 7.73
N ARG A 321 -27.85 5.43 6.81
CA ARG A 321 -29.09 4.69 7.04
C ARG A 321 -29.07 3.37 6.29
N ASP A 322 -29.89 2.40 6.72
CA ASP A 322 -29.95 1.09 6.09
C ASP A 322 -30.41 1.15 4.64
N PHE A 323 -31.37 2.05 4.34
CA PHE A 323 -31.84 2.32 2.99
C PHE A 323 -31.83 3.81 2.70
N THR A 324 -31.36 4.19 1.52
CA THR A 324 -31.43 5.53 0.96
C THR A 324 -31.98 5.44 -0.47
N PHE A 325 -33.06 6.15 -0.73
CA PHE A 325 -33.69 6.29 -2.02
C PHE A 325 -33.48 7.71 -2.50
N VAL A 326 -33.02 7.85 -3.72
CA VAL A 326 -32.83 9.13 -4.38
C VAL A 326 -33.73 9.15 -5.62
N MET A 327 -34.61 10.16 -5.70
CA MET A 327 -35.43 10.37 -6.88
C MET A 327 -35.02 11.67 -7.58
N TYR A 328 -34.94 11.60 -8.89
CA TYR A 328 -34.76 12.74 -9.79
C TYR A 328 -36.04 12.89 -10.58
N ALA A 329 -36.79 13.92 -10.31
CA ALA A 329 -38.10 14.14 -10.97
C ALA A 329 -37.96 15.09 -12.16
N GLY A 330 -38.74 14.82 -13.21
CA GLY A 330 -39.00 15.77 -14.31
C GLY A 330 -40.26 16.60 -14.04
N GLY A 331 -40.46 17.62 -14.81
CA GLY A 331 -41.66 18.49 -14.74
C GLY A 331 -41.48 19.71 -13.84
N ASP A 332 -42.60 20.31 -13.43
CA ASP A 332 -42.62 21.42 -12.50
C ASP A 332 -42.47 20.96 -11.02
N GLN A 333 -42.22 21.88 -10.12
CA GLN A 333 -41.94 21.57 -8.72
C GLN A 333 -43.14 20.92 -7.99
N GLU A 334 -44.37 21.28 -8.37
CA GLU A 334 -45.58 20.72 -7.76
C GLU A 334 -45.76 19.27 -8.16
N THR A 335 -45.71 19.00 -9.46
CA THR A 335 -45.75 17.63 -10.03
C THR A 335 -44.60 16.76 -9.47
N ALA A 336 -43.40 17.30 -9.35
CA ALA A 336 -42.25 16.61 -8.77
C ALA A 336 -42.48 16.21 -7.31
N ASN A 337 -43.08 17.10 -6.49
CA ASN A 337 -43.43 16.81 -5.10
C ASN A 337 -44.53 15.73 -5.00
N GLU A 338 -45.53 15.78 -5.87
CA GLU A 338 -46.59 14.76 -5.93
C GLU A 338 -46.00 13.38 -6.30
N ASN A 339 -45.19 13.33 -7.34
CA ASN A 339 -44.49 12.13 -7.74
C ASN A 339 -43.61 11.55 -6.64
N PHE A 340 -42.91 12.41 -5.89
CA PHE A 340 -42.11 11.99 -4.74
C PHE A 340 -42.96 11.42 -3.61
N ASN A 341 -44.14 11.96 -3.35
CA ASN A 341 -45.06 11.39 -2.38
C ASN A 341 -45.57 10.01 -2.81
N VAL A 342 -45.91 9.83 -4.10
CA VAL A 342 -46.27 8.52 -4.67
C VAL A 342 -45.13 7.53 -4.53
N PHE A 343 -43.90 7.95 -4.85
CA PHE A 343 -42.69 7.17 -4.72
C PHE A 343 -42.46 6.70 -3.27
N CYS A 344 -42.54 7.60 -2.30
CA CYS A 344 -42.40 7.29 -0.88
C CYS A 344 -43.49 6.31 -0.41
N ASN A 345 -44.75 6.52 -0.81
CA ASN A 345 -45.87 5.66 -0.41
C ASN A 345 -45.70 4.23 -0.94
N ASP A 346 -45.21 4.08 -2.16
CA ASP A 346 -44.93 2.77 -2.77
C ASP A 346 -43.84 2.00 -2.00
N ILE A 347 -42.78 2.70 -1.61
CA ILE A 347 -41.73 2.13 -0.75
C ILE A 347 -42.32 1.77 0.62
N ASP A 348 -43.12 2.66 1.20
CA ASP A 348 -43.75 2.45 2.50
C ASP A 348 -44.62 1.19 2.49
N GLU A 349 -45.46 1.01 1.46
CA GLU A 349 -46.31 -0.18 1.27
C GLU A 349 -45.48 -1.47 1.13
N PHE A 350 -44.38 -1.42 0.37
CA PHE A 350 -43.49 -2.57 0.21
C PHE A 350 -42.91 -3.02 1.55
N PHE A 351 -42.38 -2.10 2.37
CA PHE A 351 -41.76 -2.45 3.65
C PHE A 351 -42.79 -2.87 4.70
N ILE A 352 -43.98 -2.28 4.72
CA ILE A 352 -45.09 -2.72 5.58
C ILE A 352 -45.52 -4.14 5.26
N ASN A 353 -45.61 -4.50 3.98
CA ASN A 353 -45.96 -5.86 3.53
C ASN A 353 -44.92 -6.91 3.94
N HIS A 354 -43.68 -6.47 4.19
CA HIS A 354 -42.61 -7.32 4.70
C HIS A 354 -42.46 -7.30 6.25
N ASN A 355 -43.43 -6.70 6.96
CA ASN A 355 -43.44 -6.55 8.43
C ASN A 355 -42.20 -5.80 8.95
N ASP A 356 -41.73 -4.77 8.24
CA ASP A 356 -40.62 -3.93 8.69
C ASP A 356 -41.15 -2.71 9.47
N ASN A 357 -40.63 -2.55 10.69
CA ASN A 357 -40.90 -1.36 11.51
C ASN A 357 -39.72 -0.38 11.37
N ARG A 358 -39.85 0.50 10.40
CA ARG A 358 -38.80 1.48 10.05
C ARG A 358 -38.64 2.55 11.12
N LYS A 359 -37.38 2.97 11.31
CA LYS A 359 -37.00 4.01 12.28
C LYS A 359 -36.20 5.12 11.59
N ASP A 360 -36.14 6.26 12.23
CA ASP A 360 -35.34 7.42 11.80
C ASP A 360 -35.61 7.85 10.35
N ILE A 361 -36.90 7.89 9.99
CA ILE A 361 -37.35 8.23 8.64
C ILE A 361 -37.05 9.71 8.36
N GLN A 362 -36.35 9.95 7.24
CA GLN A 362 -36.00 11.27 6.75
C GLN A 362 -36.50 11.46 5.32
N LYS A 363 -37.20 12.58 5.07
CA LYS A 363 -37.65 13.01 3.72
C LYS A 363 -37.26 14.49 3.58
N TYR A 364 -36.37 14.75 2.61
CA TYR A 364 -35.92 16.13 2.33
C TYR A 364 -35.51 16.29 0.88
N THR A 365 -35.34 17.51 0.45
CA THR A 365 -34.93 17.85 -0.90
C THR A 365 -33.73 18.79 -0.88
N TYR A 366 -32.88 18.68 -1.90
CA TYR A 366 -31.84 19.65 -2.15
C TYR A 366 -31.61 19.82 -3.66
N ALA A 367 -31.23 21.04 -4.05
CA ALA A 367 -30.77 21.27 -5.42
C ALA A 367 -29.24 21.27 -5.46
N HIS A 368 -28.67 20.70 -6.52
CA HIS A 368 -27.24 20.54 -6.72
C HIS A 368 -26.81 21.13 -8.04
N TYR A 369 -25.83 22.04 -8.01
CA TYR A 369 -25.28 22.71 -9.18
C TYR A 369 -23.75 22.69 -9.15
N ASN A 370 -23.16 22.52 -10.33
CA ASN A 370 -21.75 22.84 -10.53
C ASN A 370 -21.63 24.30 -10.90
N MET A 371 -21.00 25.11 -10.03
CA MET A 371 -20.86 26.53 -10.20
C MET A 371 -19.40 26.98 -10.24
N ASN A 372 -19.15 28.05 -10.98
CA ASN A 372 -17.90 28.77 -10.91
C ASN A 372 -17.98 29.81 -9.78
N VAL A 373 -17.05 29.73 -8.84
CA VAL A 373 -16.98 30.66 -7.71
C VAL A 373 -15.76 31.56 -7.90
N THR A 374 -16.00 32.83 -8.14
CA THR A 374 -14.94 33.84 -8.26
C THR A 374 -15.21 34.91 -7.22
N ASP A 375 -14.31 35.05 -6.25
CA ASP A 375 -14.50 35.88 -5.07
C ASP A 375 -15.81 35.49 -4.35
N ASN A 376 -16.78 36.37 -4.28
CA ASN A 376 -18.11 36.14 -3.67
C ASN A 376 -19.22 35.90 -4.70
N VAL A 377 -18.91 35.79 -6.00
CA VAL A 377 -19.89 35.62 -7.08
C VAL A 377 -19.95 34.16 -7.52
N PHE A 378 -21.16 33.63 -7.61
CA PHE A 378 -21.47 32.27 -8.03
C PHE A 378 -22.15 32.30 -9.39
N ASP A 379 -21.46 31.83 -10.43
CA ASP A 379 -21.93 31.81 -11.80
C ASP A 379 -22.09 30.39 -12.33
N ARG A 380 -23.14 30.14 -13.13
CA ARG A 380 -23.36 28.91 -13.88
C ARG A 380 -22.63 28.97 -15.21
N GLY A 381 -21.34 28.58 -15.26
CA GLY A 381 -20.58 28.57 -16.50
C GLY A 381 -19.38 27.63 -16.45
N PHE A 382 -19.10 26.96 -17.60
CA PHE A 382 -18.00 25.99 -17.73
C PHE A 382 -16.73 26.60 -18.38
N ASP A 383 -16.71 27.89 -18.67
CA ASP A 383 -15.69 28.53 -19.50
C ASP A 383 -14.39 28.93 -18.77
N LYS A 384 -14.27 28.56 -17.48
CA LYS A 384 -13.14 28.99 -16.62
C LYS A 384 -12.36 27.76 -16.09
N PRO A 385 -11.09 27.94 -15.64
CA PRO A 385 -10.25 26.83 -15.15
C PRO A 385 -10.87 26.02 -14.03
N ALA A 386 -10.65 24.69 -14.01
CA ALA A 386 -11.26 23.74 -13.07
C ALA A 386 -10.96 23.99 -11.59
N ASP A 387 -9.91 24.75 -11.26
CA ASP A 387 -9.55 25.17 -9.89
C ASP A 387 -10.50 26.19 -9.25
N LYS A 388 -11.44 26.73 -10.02
CA LYS A 388 -12.46 27.68 -9.58
C LYS A 388 -13.88 27.10 -9.54
N TYR A 389 -14.07 25.80 -9.84
CA TYR A 389 -15.38 25.16 -9.76
C TYR A 389 -15.65 24.63 -8.35
N ALA A 390 -16.92 24.75 -7.91
CA ALA A 390 -17.43 24.13 -6.72
C ALA A 390 -18.80 23.48 -6.97
N GLU A 391 -19.03 22.38 -6.30
CA GLU A 391 -20.38 21.81 -6.18
C GLU A 391 -21.16 22.60 -5.13
N VAL A 392 -22.26 23.21 -5.53
CA VAL A 392 -23.11 24.04 -4.66
C VAL A 392 -24.41 23.32 -4.39
N TYR A 393 -24.73 23.16 -3.12
CA TYR A 393 -25.93 22.49 -2.62
C TYR A 393 -26.84 23.50 -1.95
N PHE A 394 -28.09 23.55 -2.39
CA PHE A 394 -29.13 24.44 -1.82
C PHE A 394 -30.09 23.61 -0.98
N ILE A 395 -30.26 23.98 0.30
CA ILE A 395 -31.05 23.24 1.28
C ILE A 395 -32.05 24.21 1.93
N SER A 396 -33.30 23.75 2.12
CA SER A 396 -34.27 24.55 2.85
C SER A 396 -33.90 24.68 4.33
N LEU A 397 -34.10 25.84 4.91
CA LEU A 397 -33.90 26.06 6.35
C LEU A 397 -34.80 25.15 7.20
N ALA A 398 -36.02 24.85 6.70
CA ALA A 398 -36.95 23.95 7.38
C ALA A 398 -36.40 22.54 7.51
N ASP A 399 -35.81 21.98 6.43
CA ASP A 399 -35.18 20.66 6.46
C ASP A 399 -33.91 20.67 7.33
N TYR A 400 -33.11 21.73 7.25
CA TYR A 400 -31.94 21.89 8.08
C TYR A 400 -32.31 21.86 9.57
N ASN A 401 -33.23 22.73 9.99
CA ASN A 401 -33.66 22.77 11.38
C ASN A 401 -34.25 21.45 11.87
N LYS A 402 -35.08 20.81 11.03
CA LYS A 402 -35.74 19.53 11.36
C LYS A 402 -34.75 18.40 11.61
N TYR A 403 -33.71 18.26 10.78
CA TYR A 403 -32.83 17.10 10.81
C TYR A 403 -31.51 17.33 11.53
N CYS A 404 -31.08 18.60 11.68
CA CYS A 404 -29.92 18.94 12.51
C CYS A 404 -30.29 19.29 13.96
N GLY A 405 -31.59 19.25 14.31
CA GLY A 405 -32.08 19.58 15.68
C GLY A 405 -31.90 21.04 16.06
N GLU A 406 -31.84 21.92 15.06
CA GLU A 406 -31.63 23.36 15.23
C GLU A 406 -32.96 24.14 15.14
N ASN A 407 -32.96 25.37 15.62
CA ASN A 407 -34.10 26.32 15.53
C ASN A 407 -33.60 27.66 14.99
N LYS A 408 -32.87 27.64 13.89
CA LYS A 408 -32.34 28.86 13.25
C LYS A 408 -33.48 29.60 12.55
N VAL A 409 -33.40 30.92 12.54
CA VAL A 409 -34.32 31.82 11.84
C VAL A 409 -33.48 32.73 10.95
N LEU A 410 -33.88 32.89 9.69
CA LEU A 410 -33.21 33.73 8.71
C LEU A 410 -34.18 34.77 8.16
N GLU A 411 -33.68 35.94 7.77
CA GLU A 411 -34.37 36.89 6.92
C GLU A 411 -34.23 36.47 5.44
N ASP A 412 -35.05 37.03 4.56
CA ASP A 412 -35.09 36.64 3.13
C ASP A 412 -33.77 36.83 2.37
N ASN A 413 -32.91 37.73 2.85
CA ASN A 413 -31.60 38.01 2.27
C ASN A 413 -30.44 37.39 3.06
N GLN A 414 -30.73 36.50 4.02
CA GLN A 414 -29.74 35.85 4.85
C GLN A 414 -29.61 34.35 4.49
N VAL A 415 -28.40 33.83 4.60
CA VAL A 415 -28.10 32.42 4.40
C VAL A 415 -27.16 31.89 5.48
N LEU A 416 -27.22 30.58 5.75
CA LEU A 416 -26.15 29.85 6.43
C LEU A 416 -25.30 29.13 5.39
N ILE A 417 -24.04 28.95 5.66
CA ILE A 417 -23.13 28.32 4.73
C ILE A 417 -22.26 27.25 5.42
N ASN A 418 -21.92 26.19 4.69
CA ASN A 418 -20.86 25.27 5.04
C ASN A 418 -19.96 25.06 3.82
N THR A 419 -18.67 24.86 4.05
CA THR A 419 -17.69 24.65 2.98
C THR A 419 -16.79 23.45 3.28
N ILE A 420 -16.60 22.59 2.28
CA ILE A 420 -15.72 21.43 2.35
C ILE A 420 -14.67 21.55 1.23
N TYR A 421 -13.39 21.35 1.56
CA TYR A 421 -12.24 21.48 0.66
C TYR A 421 -12.06 22.87 0.00
N THR A 422 -12.73 23.89 0.52
CA THR A 422 -12.53 25.28 0.12
C THR A 422 -12.67 26.19 1.34
N GLN A 423 -11.95 27.30 1.35
CA GLN A 423 -12.11 28.35 2.36
C GLN A 423 -12.91 29.49 1.74
N TYR A 424 -13.96 29.93 2.44
CA TYR A 424 -14.77 31.06 2.05
C TYR A 424 -14.69 32.12 3.14
N SER A 425 -14.13 33.28 2.80
CA SER A 425 -13.83 34.35 3.78
C SER A 425 -14.69 35.61 3.63
N TYR A 426 -15.61 35.59 2.67
CA TYR A 426 -16.53 36.76 2.44
C TYR A 426 -17.70 36.70 3.38
N SER A 427 -18.23 37.89 3.76
CA SER A 427 -19.44 38.05 4.60
C SER A 427 -20.74 37.95 3.83
N ASN A 428 -20.67 37.95 2.49
CA ASN A 428 -21.82 37.83 1.60
C ASN A 428 -21.48 36.99 0.39
N LEU A 429 -22.51 36.51 -0.31
CA LEU A 429 -22.39 35.82 -1.59
C LEU A 429 -23.38 36.43 -2.59
N ILE A 430 -23.03 36.38 -3.86
CA ILE A 430 -23.84 36.93 -4.96
C ILE A 430 -24.18 35.77 -5.89
N ILE A 431 -25.50 35.52 -6.05
CA ILE A 431 -26.06 34.47 -6.90
C ILE A 431 -27.19 35.03 -7.73
N GLY A 432 -27.18 34.80 -9.05
CA GLY A 432 -28.24 35.33 -9.93
C GLY A 432 -28.37 36.85 -9.92
N GLY A 433 -27.28 37.55 -9.57
CA GLY A 433 -27.27 39.02 -9.43
C GLY A 433 -27.75 39.57 -8.09
N GLU A 434 -28.30 38.75 -7.21
CA GLU A 434 -28.76 39.12 -5.86
C GLU A 434 -27.68 38.85 -4.81
N SER A 435 -27.58 39.70 -3.81
CA SER A 435 -26.61 39.59 -2.71
C SER A 435 -27.27 39.06 -1.44
N TYR A 436 -26.71 37.96 -0.92
CA TYR A 436 -27.13 37.32 0.32
C TYR A 436 -26.08 37.47 1.40
N VAL A 437 -26.48 37.82 2.60
CA VAL A 437 -25.60 38.00 3.76
C VAL A 437 -25.40 36.65 4.46
N ILE A 438 -24.16 36.27 4.70
CA ILE A 438 -23.82 35.04 5.44
C ILE A 438 -23.97 35.35 6.94
N ARG A 439 -24.98 34.74 7.58
CA ARG A 439 -25.21 34.91 9.01
C ARG A 439 -24.25 34.07 9.85
N GLU A 440 -24.02 32.84 9.46
CA GLU A 440 -23.22 31.88 10.23
C GLU A 440 -22.69 30.78 9.35
N PHE A 441 -21.51 30.17 9.71
CA PHE A 441 -21.03 28.93 9.18
C PHE A 441 -21.50 27.77 10.05
N VAL A 442 -22.20 26.80 9.48
CA VAL A 442 -22.88 25.72 10.19
C VAL A 442 -22.45 24.34 9.72
N PRO A 443 -22.48 23.29 10.57
CA PRO A 443 -22.28 21.91 10.14
C PRO A 443 -23.47 21.41 9.31
N THR A 444 -23.22 20.51 8.36
CA THR A 444 -24.26 19.86 7.53
C THR A 444 -24.14 18.34 7.55
N ASP A 445 -23.31 17.78 8.43
CA ASP A 445 -22.96 16.37 8.44
C ASP A 445 -24.14 15.42 8.64
N ASP A 446 -25.20 15.86 9.33
CA ASP A 446 -26.41 15.08 9.54
C ASP A 446 -27.31 14.97 8.31
N LEU A 447 -27.26 15.94 7.39
CA LEU A 447 -28.04 15.95 6.15
C LEU A 447 -27.33 15.26 4.99
N PHE A 448 -26.02 15.47 4.88
CA PHE A 448 -25.24 14.90 3.79
C PHE A 448 -24.31 13.81 4.32
N PRO A 449 -24.44 12.60 3.81
CA PRO A 449 -23.47 11.54 4.13
C PRO A 449 -22.07 11.98 3.70
N ASN A 450 -21.06 11.60 4.51
CA ASN A 450 -19.65 11.87 4.22
C ASN A 450 -19.16 11.27 2.88
N ARG A 451 -19.97 10.43 2.22
CA ARG A 451 -19.72 9.96 0.85
C ARG A 451 -19.47 11.13 -0.10
N ASP A 452 -20.20 12.24 0.08
CA ASP A 452 -19.95 13.43 -0.70
C ASP A 452 -18.62 14.12 -0.37
N LYS A 453 -18.02 13.83 0.79
CA LYS A 453 -16.65 14.27 1.13
C LYS A 453 -15.56 13.50 0.39
N ALA A 454 -15.83 12.27 -0.06
CA ALA A 454 -14.89 11.48 -0.85
C ALA A 454 -14.69 12.02 -2.28
N TYR A 455 -15.67 12.77 -2.81
CA TYR A 455 -15.50 13.50 -4.06
C TYR A 455 -14.73 14.79 -3.78
N LEU A 456 -13.58 14.89 -4.31
CA LEU A 456 -12.48 15.82 -4.06
C LEU A 456 -12.67 17.21 -4.67
N THR A 457 -13.88 17.53 -5.13
CA THR A 457 -14.28 18.85 -5.58
C THR A 457 -14.64 19.74 -4.38
N PRO A 458 -14.31 21.03 -4.42
CA PRO A 458 -14.80 21.99 -3.44
C PRO A 458 -16.32 21.96 -3.36
N LYS A 459 -16.88 21.89 -2.14
CA LYS A 459 -18.32 21.86 -1.90
C LYS A 459 -18.75 23.01 -1.05
N ILE A 460 -19.86 23.61 -1.42
CA ILE A 460 -20.47 24.73 -0.71
C ILE A 460 -21.95 24.40 -0.49
N TYR A 461 -22.35 24.37 0.75
CA TYR A 461 -23.75 24.17 1.16
C TYR A 461 -24.34 25.51 1.53
N ILE A 462 -25.46 25.89 0.92
CA ILE A 462 -26.16 27.10 1.13
C ILE A 462 -27.53 26.74 1.69
N ILE A 463 -27.82 27.20 2.91
CA ILE A 463 -29.11 26.98 3.61
C ILE A 463 -29.85 28.30 3.62
N ALA A 464 -31.09 28.32 3.11
CA ALA A 464 -31.93 29.51 3.02
C ALA A 464 -33.40 29.19 3.30
N ASN A 465 -34.21 30.23 3.59
CA ASN A 465 -35.65 30.08 3.77
C ASN A 465 -36.34 29.60 2.50
N ASP A 466 -36.06 30.23 1.38
CA ASP A 466 -36.64 29.91 0.08
C ASP A 466 -35.51 29.70 -0.96
N ILE A 467 -35.14 28.42 -1.14
CA ILE A 467 -34.13 28.03 -2.14
C ILE A 467 -34.61 28.24 -3.57
N ASN A 468 -35.93 28.14 -3.82
CA ASN A 468 -36.48 28.28 -5.16
C ASN A 468 -36.32 29.71 -5.66
N LYS A 469 -36.50 30.70 -4.77
CA LYS A 469 -36.25 32.11 -5.07
C LYS A 469 -34.81 32.38 -5.47
N ILE A 470 -33.85 31.77 -4.77
CA ILE A 470 -32.41 31.93 -5.09
C ILE A 470 -32.09 31.29 -6.47
N ILE A 471 -32.60 30.09 -6.69
CA ILE A 471 -32.30 29.32 -7.91
C ILE A 471 -32.97 29.96 -9.11
N SER A 472 -34.21 30.44 -9.01
CA SER A 472 -34.91 31.10 -10.11
C SER A 472 -34.22 32.37 -10.63
N GLY A 473 -33.30 32.95 -9.88
CA GLY A 473 -32.45 34.05 -10.31
C GLY A 473 -31.41 33.67 -11.38
N PHE A 474 -31.11 32.37 -11.54
CA PHE A 474 -30.11 31.90 -12.51
C PHE A 474 -30.52 30.62 -13.29
N ASP A 475 -31.57 29.90 -12.88
CA ASP A 475 -32.08 28.70 -13.54
C ASP A 475 -33.60 28.64 -13.49
N ASN A 476 -34.23 28.43 -14.66
CA ASN A 476 -35.68 28.27 -14.78
C ASN A 476 -36.13 26.80 -14.69
N GLU A 477 -35.18 25.85 -14.76
CA GLU A 477 -35.47 24.41 -14.76
C GLU A 477 -35.00 23.75 -13.45
N ILE A 478 -35.45 24.28 -12.32
CA ILE A 478 -35.00 23.90 -10.98
C ILE A 478 -35.13 22.41 -10.70
N THR A 479 -36.18 21.76 -11.20
CA THR A 479 -36.50 20.36 -10.94
C THR A 479 -35.44 19.39 -11.49
N HIS A 480 -34.81 19.72 -12.61
CA HIS A 480 -33.76 18.90 -13.21
C HIS A 480 -32.50 18.78 -12.33
N HIS A 481 -32.31 19.72 -11.43
CA HIS A 481 -31.18 19.79 -10.47
C HIS A 481 -31.60 19.43 -9.04
N THR A 482 -32.89 19.19 -8.79
CA THR A 482 -33.41 18.84 -7.46
C THR A 482 -33.39 17.33 -7.25
N LYS A 483 -32.79 16.91 -6.14
CA LYS A 483 -32.78 15.53 -5.66
C LYS A 483 -33.73 15.41 -4.49
N PHE A 484 -34.60 14.40 -4.57
CA PHE A 484 -35.56 14.04 -3.54
C PHE A 484 -35.02 12.83 -2.79
N ILE A 485 -34.83 12.97 -1.48
CA ILE A 485 -34.22 11.95 -0.64
C ILE A 485 -35.24 11.37 0.32
N TYR A 486 -35.34 10.02 0.30
CA TYR A 486 -36.08 9.25 1.28
C TYR A 486 -35.16 8.20 1.90
N ARG A 487 -34.93 8.24 3.21
CA ARG A 487 -34.02 7.32 3.88
C ARG A 487 -34.52 6.95 5.28
N PHE A 488 -34.17 5.72 5.73
CA PHE A 488 -34.58 5.19 7.02
C PHE A 488 -33.73 4.00 7.46
N ASN A 489 -33.85 3.62 8.73
CA ASN A 489 -33.31 2.40 9.29
C ASN A 489 -34.38 1.31 9.31
N SER A 490 -34.02 0.09 8.90
CA SER A 490 -34.88 -1.09 8.88
C SER A 490 -34.77 -1.87 10.20
N SER A 491 -35.89 -2.45 10.66
CA SER A 491 -35.88 -3.35 11.81
C SER A 491 -35.51 -4.81 11.43
N LEU A 492 -35.40 -5.09 10.14
CA LEU A 492 -35.09 -6.42 9.63
C LEU A 492 -33.57 -6.72 9.77
N SER A 493 -33.25 -8.00 9.93
CA SER A 493 -31.86 -8.42 9.91
C SER A 493 -31.21 -8.18 8.54
N GLN A 494 -29.89 -7.96 8.51
CA GLN A 494 -29.13 -7.71 7.28
C GLN A 494 -29.36 -8.78 6.21
N ASP A 495 -29.41 -10.07 6.58
CA ASP A 495 -29.70 -11.16 5.64
C ASP A 495 -31.08 -11.05 4.98
N LYS A 496 -32.10 -10.59 5.73
CA LYS A 496 -33.42 -10.34 5.17
C LYS A 496 -33.42 -9.12 4.26
N GLN A 497 -32.74 -8.04 4.65
CA GLN A 497 -32.59 -6.84 3.82
C GLN A 497 -31.93 -7.19 2.47
N CYS A 498 -30.86 -7.98 2.46
CA CYS A 498 -30.20 -8.42 1.23
C CYS A 498 -31.12 -9.26 0.33
N ARG A 499 -31.89 -10.19 0.89
CA ARG A 499 -32.79 -11.06 0.10
C ARG A 499 -33.92 -10.27 -0.54
N MET A 500 -34.52 -9.33 0.18
CA MET A 500 -35.60 -8.51 -0.32
C MET A 500 -35.17 -7.40 -1.27
N PHE A 501 -33.88 -7.07 -1.32
CA PHE A 501 -33.38 -5.95 -2.14
C PHE A 501 -33.69 -6.13 -3.63
N ASN A 502 -33.50 -7.33 -4.18
CA ASN A 502 -33.80 -7.61 -5.58
C ASN A 502 -35.31 -7.54 -5.88
N ASP A 503 -36.15 -7.98 -4.95
CA ASP A 503 -37.61 -7.90 -5.09
C ASP A 503 -38.06 -6.46 -5.04
N LEU A 504 -37.50 -5.66 -4.14
CA LEU A 504 -37.73 -4.22 -4.04
C LEU A 504 -37.32 -3.49 -5.34
N TYR A 505 -36.09 -3.76 -5.81
CA TYR A 505 -35.58 -3.19 -7.06
C TYR A 505 -36.47 -3.51 -8.25
N ASN A 506 -36.84 -4.78 -8.44
CA ASN A 506 -37.70 -5.23 -9.52
C ASN A 506 -39.13 -4.63 -9.44
N ASN A 507 -39.69 -4.50 -8.24
CA ASN A 507 -40.99 -3.84 -8.02
C ASN A 507 -40.91 -2.37 -8.44
N MET A 508 -39.88 -1.63 -8.00
CA MET A 508 -39.70 -0.23 -8.36
C MET A 508 -39.48 -0.02 -9.87
N VAL A 509 -38.70 -0.90 -10.53
CA VAL A 509 -38.54 -0.89 -11.99
C VAL A 509 -39.86 -1.09 -12.69
N ALA A 510 -40.66 -2.07 -12.26
CA ALA A 510 -41.97 -2.36 -12.85
C ALA A 510 -42.97 -1.17 -12.68
N ASN A 511 -42.97 -0.53 -11.50
CA ASN A 511 -43.83 0.61 -11.22
C ASN A 511 -43.40 1.86 -12.00
N ASN A 512 -42.11 2.11 -12.14
CA ASN A 512 -41.57 3.20 -12.94
C ASN A 512 -41.91 3.00 -14.45
N ASN A 513 -41.76 1.77 -14.97
CA ASN A 513 -42.10 1.43 -16.36
C ASN A 513 -43.60 1.60 -16.64
N ARG A 514 -44.47 1.48 -15.63
CA ARG A 514 -45.90 1.78 -15.71
C ARG A 514 -46.22 3.27 -15.62
N GLY A 515 -45.19 4.13 -15.45
CA GLY A 515 -45.36 5.56 -15.30
C GLY A 515 -45.88 6.00 -13.93
N LYS A 516 -45.85 5.12 -12.91
CA LYS A 516 -46.36 5.41 -11.53
C LYS A 516 -45.68 6.59 -10.87
N TYR A 517 -44.42 6.83 -11.17
CA TYR A 517 -43.61 7.92 -10.58
C TYR A 517 -43.51 9.17 -11.48
N GLY A 518 -44.31 9.23 -12.54
CA GLY A 518 -44.30 10.33 -13.52
C GLY A 518 -43.29 10.13 -14.66
N SER A 519 -43.52 10.83 -15.76
CA SER A 519 -42.65 10.78 -16.95
C SER A 519 -41.33 11.51 -16.69
N GLY A 520 -40.21 10.93 -17.14
CA GLY A 520 -38.88 11.53 -16.99
C GLY A 520 -38.27 11.37 -15.58
N THR A 521 -38.91 10.58 -14.71
CA THR A 521 -38.37 10.29 -13.37
C THR A 521 -37.30 9.18 -13.45
N SER A 522 -36.16 9.41 -12.83
CA SER A 522 -35.14 8.39 -12.55
C SER A 522 -34.90 8.29 -11.04
N TRP A 523 -34.43 7.14 -10.60
CA TRP A 523 -34.20 6.90 -9.19
C TRP A 523 -33.01 5.97 -8.95
N ALA A 524 -32.46 6.01 -7.74
CA ALA A 524 -31.42 5.11 -7.28
C ALA A 524 -31.78 4.59 -5.88
N ILE A 525 -31.36 3.37 -5.57
CA ILE A 525 -31.46 2.76 -4.24
C ILE A 525 -30.04 2.47 -3.76
N GLU A 526 -29.77 2.81 -2.52
CA GLU A 526 -28.57 2.41 -1.79
C GLU A 526 -29.02 1.60 -0.58
N SER A 527 -28.38 0.46 -0.34
CA SER A 527 -28.63 -0.37 0.83
C SER A 527 -27.34 -0.73 1.55
N LEU A 528 -27.21 -0.32 2.79
CA LEU A 528 -26.05 -0.65 3.62
C LEU A 528 -25.79 -2.16 3.67
N ALA A 529 -26.84 -2.96 3.81
CA ALA A 529 -26.71 -4.41 3.91
C ALA A 529 -26.27 -5.04 2.58
N PHE A 530 -26.84 -4.59 1.45
CA PHE A 530 -26.52 -5.11 0.12
C PHE A 530 -25.13 -4.68 -0.34
N ASP A 531 -24.81 -3.40 -0.20
CA ASP A 531 -23.55 -2.81 -0.66
C ASP A 531 -22.34 -3.18 0.24
N ARG A 532 -22.62 -3.69 1.45
CA ARG A 532 -21.61 -4.10 2.43
C ARG A 532 -20.62 -5.12 1.87
N ALA A 533 -21.09 -6.07 1.08
CA ALA A 533 -20.24 -7.12 0.52
C ALA A 533 -19.24 -6.55 -0.50
N ASP A 534 -19.69 -5.68 -1.39
CA ASP A 534 -18.82 -4.99 -2.35
C ASP A 534 -17.82 -4.09 -1.65
N PHE A 535 -18.26 -3.40 -0.58
CA PHE A 535 -17.42 -2.56 0.23
C PHE A 535 -16.27 -3.35 0.90
N TYR A 536 -16.62 -4.44 1.60
CA TYR A 536 -15.61 -5.33 2.17
C TYR A 536 -14.78 -6.06 1.12
N GLY A 537 -15.30 -6.28 -0.07
CA GLY A 537 -14.55 -6.78 -1.23
C GLY A 537 -13.37 -5.88 -1.58
N ILE A 538 -13.56 -4.57 -1.61
CA ILE A 538 -12.51 -3.58 -1.89
C ILE A 538 -11.51 -3.52 -0.71
N TYR A 539 -11.98 -3.24 0.49
CA TYR A 539 -11.13 -3.00 1.66
C TYR A 539 -10.39 -4.27 2.11
N GLY A 540 -11.10 -5.40 2.14
CA GLY A 540 -10.53 -6.71 2.48
C GLY A 540 -9.56 -7.20 1.40
N GLY A 541 -9.87 -6.99 0.12
CA GLY A 541 -9.00 -7.34 -1.00
C GLY A 541 -7.68 -6.56 -0.98
N ILE A 542 -7.72 -5.24 -0.76
CA ILE A 542 -6.53 -4.39 -0.62
C ILE A 542 -5.71 -4.81 0.60
N PHE A 543 -6.36 -5.10 1.74
CA PHE A 543 -5.65 -5.55 2.94
C PHE A 543 -5.01 -6.92 2.75
N PHE A 544 -5.72 -7.86 2.14
CA PHE A 544 -5.15 -9.18 1.80
C PHE A 544 -3.93 -9.04 0.88
N LEU A 545 -4.04 -8.22 -0.16
CA LEU A 545 -2.90 -7.92 -1.04
C LEU A 545 -1.73 -7.31 -0.26
N GLY A 546 -2.02 -6.38 0.66
CA GLY A 546 -1.03 -5.79 1.56
C GLY A 546 -0.30 -6.83 2.40
N ILE A 547 -1.01 -7.83 2.95
CA ILE A 547 -0.43 -8.95 3.72
C ILE A 547 0.53 -9.76 2.83
N ILE A 548 0.09 -10.19 1.65
CA ILE A 548 0.89 -11.03 0.74
C ILE A 548 2.16 -10.29 0.28
N LEU A 549 2.02 -9.04 -0.16
CA LEU A 549 3.18 -8.25 -0.59
C LEU A 549 4.13 -7.92 0.57
N SER A 550 3.60 -7.67 1.76
CA SER A 550 4.44 -7.47 2.96
C SER A 550 5.19 -8.74 3.32
N ALA A 551 4.57 -9.91 3.24
CA ALA A 551 5.25 -11.18 3.45
C ALA A 551 6.37 -11.39 2.43
N LEU A 552 6.16 -11.05 1.16
CA LEU A 552 7.17 -11.11 0.10
C LEU A 552 8.37 -10.21 0.40
N PHE A 553 8.13 -8.93 0.73
CA PHE A 553 9.20 -7.98 1.08
C PHE A 553 9.92 -8.37 2.36
N LEU A 554 9.24 -9.00 3.29
CA LEU A 554 9.79 -9.49 4.54
C LEU A 554 10.76 -10.66 4.29
N VAL A 555 10.40 -11.62 3.47
CA VAL A 555 11.28 -12.72 3.01
C VAL A 555 12.51 -12.14 2.31
N ALA A 556 12.32 -11.17 1.42
CA ALA A 556 13.41 -10.47 0.74
C ALA A 556 14.36 -9.76 1.74
N THR A 557 13.82 -9.07 2.72
CA THR A 557 14.59 -8.37 3.75
C THR A 557 15.45 -9.34 4.55
N VAL A 558 14.87 -10.45 5.03
CA VAL A 558 15.56 -11.48 5.79
C VAL A 558 16.70 -12.06 4.97
N LEU A 559 16.46 -12.35 3.70
CA LEU A 559 17.46 -12.94 2.82
C LEU A 559 18.63 -11.98 2.53
N ILE A 560 18.34 -10.72 2.26
CA ILE A 560 19.40 -9.70 2.04
C ILE A 560 20.26 -9.56 3.28
N ILE A 561 19.64 -9.48 4.46
CA ILE A 561 20.36 -9.42 5.73
C ILE A 561 21.21 -10.67 5.92
N TYR A 562 20.64 -11.86 5.72
CA TYR A 562 21.33 -13.13 5.90
C TYR A 562 22.55 -13.25 4.98
N PHE A 563 22.40 -13.05 3.67
CA PHE A 563 23.53 -13.11 2.73
C PHE A 563 24.62 -12.11 3.04
N LYS A 564 24.20 -10.90 3.43
CA LYS A 564 25.13 -9.85 3.80
C LYS A 564 25.97 -10.27 5.02
N GLN A 565 25.31 -10.80 6.05
CA GLN A 565 26.00 -11.20 7.29
C GLN A 565 26.94 -12.38 7.07
N ILE A 566 26.54 -13.37 6.26
CA ILE A 566 27.45 -14.47 5.88
C ILE A 566 28.67 -13.93 5.13
N ALA A 567 28.45 -13.01 4.18
CA ALA A 567 29.53 -12.42 3.42
C ALA A 567 30.54 -11.70 4.33
N GLU A 568 30.02 -10.87 5.24
CA GLU A 568 30.84 -10.14 6.21
C GLU A 568 31.54 -11.08 7.19
N GLY A 569 30.87 -12.14 7.65
CA GLY A 569 31.44 -13.13 8.55
C GLY A 569 32.69 -13.81 7.98
N TYR A 570 32.66 -14.26 6.74
CA TYR A 570 33.84 -14.87 6.08
C TYR A 570 34.98 -13.88 5.83
N GLU A 571 34.67 -12.61 5.57
CA GLU A 571 35.70 -11.59 5.37
C GLU A 571 36.34 -11.15 6.70
N ASP A 572 35.55 -11.07 7.73
CA ASP A 572 36.04 -10.69 9.07
C ASP A 572 36.76 -11.86 9.79
N GLU A 573 36.55 -13.12 9.35
CA GLU A 573 37.23 -14.30 9.90
C GLU A 573 38.76 -14.11 9.91
N SER A 574 39.36 -13.68 8.80
CA SER A 574 40.78 -13.41 8.70
C SER A 574 41.25 -12.29 9.61
N ARG A 575 40.47 -11.21 9.75
CA ARG A 575 40.77 -10.07 10.63
C ARG A 575 40.75 -10.47 12.10
N PHE A 576 39.74 -11.20 12.52
CA PHE A 576 39.63 -11.68 13.91
C PHE A 576 40.69 -12.72 14.25
N THR A 577 41.14 -13.53 13.27
CA THR A 577 42.29 -14.43 13.45
C THR A 577 43.57 -13.64 13.76
N VAL A 578 43.82 -12.53 13.07
CA VAL A 578 44.96 -11.64 13.38
C VAL A 578 44.80 -10.99 14.73
N MET A 579 43.58 -10.50 15.07
CA MET A 579 43.30 -9.91 16.39
C MET A 579 43.52 -10.90 17.55
N LYS A 580 43.16 -12.18 17.39
CA LYS A 580 43.46 -13.25 18.36
C LYS A 580 44.96 -13.43 18.53
N LYS A 581 45.73 -13.40 17.45
CA LYS A 581 47.20 -13.51 17.52
C LYS A 581 47.86 -12.33 18.23
N ILE A 582 47.24 -11.17 18.24
CA ILE A 582 47.70 -9.96 18.97
C ILE A 582 47.26 -9.98 20.44
N GLY A 583 46.46 -11.01 20.87
CA GLY A 583 46.08 -11.19 22.29
C GLY A 583 44.61 -10.82 22.60
N MET A 584 43.75 -10.58 21.61
CA MET A 584 42.34 -10.30 21.86
C MET A 584 41.60 -11.56 22.32
N THR A 585 40.87 -11.48 23.41
CA THR A 585 40.10 -12.60 23.98
C THR A 585 38.82 -12.88 23.18
N ASN A 586 38.32 -14.12 23.23
CA ASN A 586 37.05 -14.49 22.58
C ASN A 586 35.85 -13.63 23.09
N ARG A 587 35.88 -13.21 24.38
CA ARG A 587 34.84 -12.37 24.98
C ARG A 587 34.84 -10.94 24.38
N GLU A 588 36.02 -10.38 24.15
CA GLU A 588 36.21 -9.06 23.56
C GLU A 588 35.79 -9.10 22.05
N ILE A 589 36.13 -10.18 21.36
CA ILE A 589 35.65 -10.42 19.97
C ILE A 589 34.14 -10.46 19.94
N GLN A 590 33.51 -11.22 20.83
CA GLN A 590 32.03 -11.32 20.89
C GLN A 590 31.38 -9.99 21.21
N LYS A 591 31.92 -9.20 22.15
CA LYS A 591 31.43 -7.86 22.47
C LYS A 591 31.52 -6.93 21.26
N ASN A 592 32.62 -6.98 20.52
CA ASN A 592 32.85 -6.14 19.35
C ASN A 592 31.91 -6.54 18.19
N VAL A 593 31.77 -7.85 17.92
CA VAL A 593 30.81 -8.39 16.95
C VAL A 593 29.38 -7.95 17.30
N ASN A 594 28.96 -8.12 18.54
CA ASN A 594 27.62 -7.74 18.97
C ASN A 594 27.36 -6.23 18.83
N SER A 595 28.34 -5.38 19.12
CA SER A 595 28.21 -3.93 18.96
C SER A 595 28.05 -3.54 17.48
N GLN A 596 28.84 -4.12 16.60
CA GLN A 596 28.77 -3.88 15.17
C GLN A 596 27.44 -4.38 14.57
N MET A 597 27.01 -5.58 14.97
CA MET A 597 25.75 -6.17 14.53
C MET A 597 24.56 -5.33 14.96
N LYS A 598 24.53 -4.85 16.22
CA LYS A 598 23.47 -3.95 16.70
C LYS A 598 23.35 -2.71 15.80
N THR A 599 24.46 -2.07 15.46
CA THR A 599 24.45 -0.86 14.63
C THR A 599 23.90 -1.16 13.22
N VAL A 600 24.34 -2.26 12.62
CA VAL A 600 23.91 -2.68 11.27
C VAL A 600 22.41 -2.99 11.21
N PHE A 601 21.82 -3.51 12.31
CA PHE A 601 20.40 -3.82 12.37
C PHE A 601 19.54 -2.65 12.84
N ILE A 602 19.98 -1.91 13.86
CA ILE A 602 19.16 -0.83 14.43
C ILE A 602 19.05 0.36 13.47
N LEU A 603 20.13 0.69 12.76
CA LEU A 603 20.15 1.87 11.88
C LEU A 603 19.10 1.82 10.76
N PRO A 604 18.98 0.74 9.96
CA PRO A 604 17.93 0.65 8.94
C PRO A 604 16.52 0.66 9.54
N LEU A 605 16.30 0.00 10.68
CA LEU A 605 15.01 -0.01 11.36
C LEU A 605 14.60 1.38 11.86
N ALA A 606 15.55 2.10 12.48
CA ALA A 606 15.29 3.45 12.97
C ALA A 606 14.93 4.41 11.84
N PHE A 607 15.66 4.37 10.72
CA PHE A 607 15.32 5.15 9.53
C PHE A 607 13.98 4.74 8.92
N ALA A 608 13.66 3.45 8.88
CA ALA A 608 12.38 2.97 8.35
C ALA A 608 11.19 3.45 9.21
N ILE A 609 11.32 3.43 10.54
CA ILE A 609 10.30 3.99 11.43
C ILE A 609 10.19 5.51 11.25
N LEU A 610 11.33 6.21 11.11
CA LEU A 610 11.34 7.64 10.83
C LEU A 610 10.61 7.96 9.52
N HIS A 611 10.88 7.20 8.44
CA HIS A 611 10.18 7.34 7.16
C HIS A 611 8.67 7.11 7.31
N LEU A 612 8.26 6.09 8.08
CA LEU A 612 6.85 5.83 8.36
C LEU A 612 6.18 7.00 9.11
N CYS A 613 6.84 7.55 10.13
CA CYS A 613 6.31 8.69 10.90
C CYS A 613 6.05 9.91 10.00
N PHE A 614 6.96 10.21 9.06
CA PHE A 614 6.78 11.30 8.11
C PHE A 614 5.82 10.96 6.96
N ALA A 615 5.68 9.70 6.60
CA ALA A 615 4.70 9.26 5.61
C ALA A 615 3.26 9.17 6.16
N ALA A 616 3.09 9.02 7.47
CA ALA A 616 1.77 8.84 8.07
C ALA A 616 0.78 9.97 7.75
N PRO A 617 1.13 11.27 7.82
CA PRO A 617 0.19 12.36 7.50
C PRO A 617 -0.33 12.30 6.06
N ILE A 618 0.53 12.08 5.07
CA ILE A 618 0.10 12.01 3.67
C ILE A 618 -0.75 10.75 3.41
N ILE A 619 -0.43 9.61 4.07
CA ILE A 619 -1.22 8.39 3.98
C ILE A 619 -2.60 8.60 4.63
N MET A 620 -2.68 9.25 5.80
CA MET A 620 -3.95 9.60 6.43
C MET A 620 -4.84 10.43 5.50
N ARG A 621 -4.27 11.40 4.78
CA ARG A 621 -5.00 12.19 3.79
C ARG A 621 -5.45 11.35 2.58
N MET A 622 -4.66 10.37 2.15
CA MET A 622 -5.10 9.42 1.12
C MET A 622 -6.24 8.52 1.61
N LEU A 623 -6.26 8.16 2.90
CA LEU A 623 -7.33 7.35 3.49
C LEU A 623 -8.67 8.09 3.55
N THR A 624 -8.69 9.42 3.59
CA THR A 624 -9.95 10.19 3.51
C THR A 624 -10.67 10.02 2.18
N ILE A 625 -9.96 9.67 1.08
CA ILE A 625 -10.59 9.29 -0.20
C ILE A 625 -11.55 8.09 -0.01
N PHE A 626 -11.22 7.24 0.95
CA PHE A 626 -12.00 6.07 1.34
C PHE A 626 -12.89 6.33 2.57
N SER A 627 -13.15 7.59 2.91
CA SER A 627 -13.94 7.99 4.09
C SER A 627 -13.42 7.42 5.43
N VAL A 628 -12.12 7.12 5.53
CA VAL A 628 -11.46 6.70 6.78
C VAL A 628 -10.85 7.93 7.44
N GLU A 629 -11.55 8.50 8.42
CA GLU A 629 -11.18 9.78 9.06
C GLU A 629 -10.77 9.65 10.55
N ASN A 630 -10.98 8.49 11.17
CA ASN A 630 -10.69 8.27 12.58
C ASN A 630 -9.17 8.25 12.87
N THR A 631 -8.60 9.43 13.08
CA THR A 631 -7.17 9.63 13.31
C THR A 631 -6.64 8.81 14.49
N SER A 632 -7.40 8.68 15.57
CA SER A 632 -6.99 7.91 16.75
C SER A 632 -6.84 6.43 16.42
N LEU A 633 -7.80 5.85 15.69
CA LEU A 633 -7.78 4.46 15.24
C LEU A 633 -6.58 4.21 14.31
N ILE A 634 -6.32 5.13 13.37
CA ILE A 634 -5.20 5.04 12.43
C ILE A 634 -3.85 5.07 13.17
N LEU A 635 -3.67 5.97 14.15
CA LEU A 635 -2.43 6.07 14.94
C LEU A 635 -2.20 4.83 15.81
N ILE A 636 -3.25 4.27 16.42
CA ILE A 636 -3.18 3.01 17.17
C ILE A 636 -2.75 1.87 16.24
N THR A 637 -3.34 1.79 15.06
CA THR A 637 -2.98 0.78 14.04
C THR A 637 -1.50 0.89 13.66
N MET A 638 -0.99 2.09 13.43
CA MET A 638 0.44 2.34 13.17
C MET A 638 1.32 1.82 14.31
N ALA A 639 0.97 2.15 15.56
CA ALA A 639 1.75 1.73 16.73
C ALA A 639 1.79 0.20 16.89
N VAL A 640 0.65 -0.48 16.67
CA VAL A 640 0.53 -1.95 16.73
C VAL A 640 1.38 -2.59 15.64
N ILE A 641 1.32 -2.10 14.39
CA ILE A 641 2.11 -2.64 13.28
C ILE A 641 3.61 -2.50 13.55
N VAL A 642 4.06 -1.33 14.02
CA VAL A 642 5.46 -1.09 14.39
C VAL A 642 5.89 -2.03 15.51
N ALA A 643 5.06 -2.25 16.52
CA ALA A 643 5.35 -3.16 17.63
C ALA A 643 5.50 -4.61 17.16
N ILE A 644 4.57 -5.12 16.35
CA ILE A 644 4.62 -6.48 15.77
C ILE A 644 5.87 -6.64 14.92
N PHE A 645 6.14 -5.68 14.03
CA PHE A 645 7.31 -5.72 13.16
C PHE A 645 8.61 -5.71 13.97
N ARG A 646 8.70 -4.92 15.04
CA ARG A 646 9.87 -4.85 15.94
C ARG A 646 10.16 -6.21 16.58
N VAL A 647 9.15 -6.93 17.05
CA VAL A 647 9.32 -8.27 17.64
C VAL A 647 9.87 -9.25 16.60
N PHE A 648 9.27 -9.26 15.40
CA PHE A 648 9.76 -10.07 14.29
C PHE A 648 11.22 -9.74 13.93
N TYR A 649 11.55 -8.47 13.80
CA TYR A 649 12.89 -8.03 13.40
C TYR A 649 13.97 -8.38 14.44
N ILE A 650 13.65 -8.32 15.74
CA ILE A 650 14.53 -8.77 16.83
C ILE A 650 14.79 -10.28 16.74
N THR A 651 13.79 -11.08 16.33
CA THR A 651 13.96 -12.52 16.13
C THR A 651 14.93 -12.80 14.98
N VAL A 652 14.76 -12.10 13.84
CA VAL A 652 15.68 -12.18 12.69
C VAL A 652 17.11 -11.78 13.10
N TYR A 653 17.25 -10.70 13.88
CA TYR A 653 18.54 -10.27 14.42
C TYR A 653 19.22 -11.37 15.23
N LYS A 654 18.51 -12.00 16.18
CA LYS A 654 19.10 -13.08 17.02
C LYS A 654 19.58 -14.25 16.20
N ILE A 655 18.75 -14.74 15.25
CA ILE A 655 19.10 -15.87 14.39
C ILE A 655 20.35 -15.55 13.55
N THR A 656 20.37 -14.39 12.91
CA THR A 656 21.44 -14.00 12.00
C THR A 656 22.74 -13.71 12.74
N SER A 657 22.68 -13.10 13.92
CA SER A 657 23.83 -12.83 14.78
C SER A 657 24.53 -14.12 15.24
N ASN A 658 23.76 -15.17 15.55
CA ASN A 658 24.31 -16.48 15.93
C ASN A 658 25.08 -17.13 14.77
N VAL A 659 24.51 -17.09 13.54
CA VAL A 659 25.18 -17.63 12.33
C VAL A 659 26.48 -16.88 12.07
N TYR A 660 26.48 -15.56 12.15
CA TYR A 660 27.69 -14.75 11.99
C TYR A 660 28.77 -15.13 13.02
N TYR A 661 28.39 -15.23 14.29
CA TYR A 661 29.29 -15.59 15.38
C TYR A 661 29.91 -16.98 15.18
N GLU A 662 29.13 -17.97 14.72
CA GLU A 662 29.66 -19.31 14.38
C GLU A 662 30.75 -19.26 13.30
N ILE A 663 30.59 -18.41 12.27
CA ILE A 663 31.57 -18.28 11.19
C ILE A 663 32.87 -17.70 11.75
N VAL A 664 32.77 -16.60 12.50
CA VAL A 664 33.94 -15.88 13.05
C VAL A 664 34.65 -16.67 14.14
N SER A 665 33.91 -17.45 14.97
CA SER A 665 34.52 -18.21 16.09
C SER A 665 35.19 -19.52 15.66
N LYS A 666 34.75 -20.16 14.58
CA LYS A 666 35.32 -21.41 14.04
C LYS A 666 36.71 -21.25 13.37
N SER A 667 37.23 -20.03 13.32
CA SER A 667 38.60 -19.78 12.88
C SER A 667 39.54 -20.62 13.73
N LYS A 668 39.97 -21.78 13.18
CA LYS A 668 41.01 -22.63 13.77
C LYS A 668 42.30 -21.81 13.87
N ILE A 669 42.89 -21.79 15.06
CA ILE A 669 44.24 -21.31 15.28
C ILE A 669 45.22 -22.21 14.55
#